data_c5a09dd87984219815eace494e0c0f09
#
_entry.id   c5a09dd87984219815eace494e0c0f09
#
_cell.length_a   1.000
_cell.length_b   1.000
_cell.length_c   1.000
_cell.angle_alpha   90.00
_cell.angle_beta   90.00
_cell.angle_gamma   90.00
#
_symmetry.space_group_name_H-M   'P 1'
#
loop_
_entity.id
_entity.type
_entity.pdbx_description
1 polymer ?
#
loop_
_entity_poly.entity_id
_entity_poly.type
_entity_poly.pdbx_seq_one_letter_code
_entity_poly.pdbx_strand_id
1 'polypeptide(L)'
;MDRIKETANLIKSLNHVRSGDLPDYEFIKLVCAYFDSIKSDELQSADFQFLKFISNASGIPHYYDLLVDKFAKEEKLEEVDLKTMASMLYETSLHIDDKTKIHKFQKQILERFQKFEQNRYFLSATTSFGKTFLIYEIIKKLEYQNVALIFPTIALLSENYERLFTNDSYRFFYDEFNIHTLSDVDDLDNDSKNIFIYTPERYLSFVDKYPDIKIDFVFVDEIYKIDNEYLIDTSNKENERDTAYRVALQNILSKTSDILLVGPYIEFPDKNNNTVNQSFNTFLNSNAFKIIDYNNYEIVNKSIDVLHGRNNEIDSQLSINLYGWSKNIGLKISKVYQDILSINENAIVYTRGAGTAEGYVKKSILAHVNNDNSKSDLLVNFINHLKTAFSFNDSWVIIEALENRVGIHHGLVPKYIQKEIINFFNKGDLDLLVSTTTITEGVNTSAKNLIVTNSRKGNKPLKTFDAKNIAGRAGRFLHHFSGRVIVLDKEFKDIIDGNDDEIKHKNYDAEVEKDEIDYFITDEAFLSREDIERKRNILMEQHKRAIPDEIMAMYKVIPHSHKIAVYDNIINSSAMHHQRIRKLIKAINSQMFLDFEGFQVVLNLFRPVVTSEKLQRLIDYKATVTKGKNAGSQYSVIVFMLSSYLKSGFHGSVQYIVENKTKQTKKGDRPYTIDEAIRESSDFIFSTLKYQLVKYLGVFNLMYKYAISSSNNVDMEEVSGIDRLLLKLEYNATTEKGRLASDYGVPSKLLDYYEDGENETDLKNFDQFELKKFNQIEAIFNK
;
A
#
# COMPACT_ATOMS: atom_id res chain seq x y z
N MET A 1 29.95 -26.60 12.90
CA MET A 1 30.58 -26.18 11.62
C MET A 1 32.05 -25.88 11.84
N ASP A 2 32.89 -26.06 10.83
CA ASP A 2 34.32 -25.74 10.94
C ASP A 2 34.53 -24.25 10.60
N ARG A 3 34.52 -23.40 11.63
CA ARG A 3 34.66 -21.95 11.54
C ARG A 3 35.92 -21.52 10.75
N ILE A 4 37.02 -22.26 10.92
CA ILE A 4 38.27 -21.97 10.20
C ILE A 4 38.06 -22.12 8.69
N LYS A 5 37.38 -23.19 8.29
CA LYS A 5 37.08 -23.48 6.89
C LYS A 5 36.13 -22.42 6.27
N GLU A 6 35.13 -22.00 7.01
CA GLU A 6 34.20 -20.94 6.56
C GLU A 6 34.91 -19.61 6.40
N THR A 7 35.73 -19.21 7.38
CA THR A 7 36.55 -17.99 7.31
C THR A 7 37.52 -18.04 6.09
N ALA A 8 38.18 -19.18 5.86
CA ALA A 8 39.08 -19.35 4.71
C ALA A 8 38.29 -19.23 3.37
N ASN A 9 37.13 -19.85 3.27
CA ASN A 9 36.26 -19.72 2.09
C ASN A 9 35.84 -18.29 1.84
N LEU A 10 35.48 -17.55 2.88
CA LEU A 10 35.06 -16.14 2.76
C LEU A 10 36.19 -15.25 2.28
N ILE A 11 37.42 -15.47 2.78
CA ILE A 11 38.63 -14.75 2.31
C ILE A 11 38.92 -15.09 0.84
N LYS A 12 38.78 -16.35 0.46
CA LYS A 12 38.94 -16.77 -0.95
C LYS A 12 37.91 -16.07 -1.84
N SER A 13 36.66 -16.01 -1.42
CA SER A 13 35.58 -15.33 -2.15
C SER A 13 35.85 -13.82 -2.28
N LEU A 14 36.38 -13.15 -1.24
CA LEU A 14 36.80 -11.76 -1.30
C LEU A 14 37.89 -11.54 -2.38
N ASN A 15 38.85 -12.46 -2.48
CA ASN A 15 39.89 -12.37 -3.52
C ASN A 15 39.29 -12.56 -4.92
N HIS A 16 38.31 -13.45 -5.10
CA HIS A 16 37.61 -13.61 -6.38
C HIS A 16 36.78 -12.36 -6.76
N VAL A 17 36.19 -11.65 -5.80
CA VAL A 17 35.54 -10.34 -6.07
C VAL A 17 36.57 -9.33 -6.55
N ARG A 18 37.74 -9.27 -5.91
CA ARG A 18 38.82 -8.32 -6.28
C ARG A 18 39.43 -8.61 -7.65
N SER A 19 39.47 -9.88 -8.07
CA SER A 19 39.89 -10.28 -9.43
C SER A 19 38.79 -10.12 -10.48
N GLY A 20 37.55 -9.88 -10.08
CA GLY A 20 36.40 -9.80 -10.99
C GLY A 20 35.78 -11.16 -11.33
N ASP A 21 36.21 -12.25 -10.69
CA ASP A 21 35.70 -13.62 -10.93
C ASP A 21 34.39 -13.91 -10.20
N LEU A 22 34.04 -13.11 -9.19
CA LEU A 22 32.81 -13.22 -8.40
C LEU A 22 32.13 -11.85 -8.32
N PRO A 23 30.84 -11.74 -8.62
CA PRO A 23 30.12 -10.48 -8.50
C PRO A 23 29.90 -10.08 -7.03
N ASP A 24 29.84 -8.76 -6.76
CA ASP A 24 29.66 -8.18 -5.43
C ASP A 24 28.45 -8.77 -4.69
N TYR A 25 27.33 -8.99 -5.37
CA TYR A 25 26.09 -9.47 -4.75
C TYR A 25 26.20 -10.91 -4.24
N GLU A 26 26.98 -11.78 -4.88
CA GLU A 26 27.22 -13.14 -4.37
C GLU A 26 28.10 -13.11 -3.11
N PHE A 27 29.08 -12.21 -3.08
CA PHE A 27 29.91 -12.03 -1.89
C PHE A 27 29.11 -11.50 -0.70
N ILE A 28 28.19 -10.56 -0.93
CA ILE A 28 27.28 -10.05 0.11
C ILE A 28 26.48 -11.19 0.75
N LYS A 29 25.94 -12.11 -0.04
CA LYS A 29 25.21 -13.28 0.47
C LYS A 29 26.09 -14.15 1.37
N LEU A 30 27.34 -14.38 0.96
CA LEU A 30 28.30 -15.17 1.75
C LEU A 30 28.67 -14.47 3.05
N VAL A 31 28.93 -13.16 3.03
CA VAL A 31 29.21 -12.36 4.23
C VAL A 31 28.02 -12.42 5.18
N CYS A 32 26.82 -12.20 4.67
CA CYS A 32 25.58 -12.22 5.45
C CYS A 32 25.35 -13.57 6.12
N ALA A 33 25.55 -14.69 5.39
CA ALA A 33 25.45 -16.05 5.91
C ALA A 33 26.52 -16.33 6.98
N TYR A 34 27.74 -15.83 6.79
CA TYR A 34 28.81 -15.97 7.77
C TYR A 34 28.49 -15.25 9.09
N PHE A 35 28.00 -14.01 9.03
CA PHE A 35 27.55 -13.29 10.24
C PHE A 35 26.41 -14.04 10.94
N ASP A 36 25.48 -14.62 10.19
CA ASP A 36 24.37 -15.39 10.78
C ASP A 36 24.88 -16.68 11.48
N SER A 37 25.92 -17.34 10.93
CA SER A 37 26.46 -18.58 11.50
C SER A 37 27.21 -18.35 12.82
N ILE A 38 27.87 -17.18 12.97
CA ILE A 38 28.74 -16.90 14.14
C ILE A 38 28.12 -15.99 15.21
N LYS A 39 26.92 -15.44 14.98
CA LYS A 39 26.28 -14.46 15.86
C LYS A 39 26.06 -14.94 17.31
N SER A 40 26.01 -16.26 17.51
CA SER A 40 25.83 -16.89 18.83
C SER A 40 27.13 -17.43 19.42
N ASP A 41 28.25 -17.33 18.70
CA ASP A 41 29.53 -17.80 19.16
C ASP A 41 30.17 -16.84 20.16
N GLU A 42 31.10 -17.34 20.95
CA GLU A 42 31.98 -16.51 21.75
C GLU A 42 33.06 -15.90 20.86
N LEU A 43 33.13 -14.56 20.78
CA LEU A 43 34.01 -13.82 19.90
C LEU A 43 35.17 -13.20 20.69
N GLN A 44 36.38 -13.24 20.08
CA GLN A 44 37.58 -12.63 20.60
C GLN A 44 37.96 -11.38 19.80
N SER A 45 38.93 -10.57 20.28
CA SER A 45 39.37 -9.34 19.62
C SER A 45 39.72 -9.52 18.13
N ALA A 46 40.41 -10.57 17.78
CA ALA A 46 40.76 -10.90 16.40
C ALA A 46 39.52 -11.19 15.53
N ASP A 47 38.46 -11.75 16.11
CA ASP A 47 37.21 -11.99 15.41
C ASP A 47 36.51 -10.66 15.11
N PHE A 48 36.41 -9.76 16.08
CA PHE A 48 35.83 -8.42 15.87
C PHE A 48 36.59 -7.63 14.80
N GLN A 49 37.90 -7.68 14.80
CA GLN A 49 38.72 -7.05 13.75
C GLN A 49 38.39 -7.61 12.36
N PHE A 50 38.38 -8.94 12.24
CA PHE A 50 38.02 -9.60 10.97
C PHE A 50 36.61 -9.28 10.51
N LEU A 51 35.64 -9.30 11.43
CA LEU A 51 34.24 -9.02 11.12
C LEU A 51 34.02 -7.55 10.71
N LYS A 52 34.69 -6.62 11.38
CA LYS A 52 34.70 -5.21 10.98
C LYS A 52 35.27 -5.02 9.58
N PHE A 53 36.42 -5.66 9.32
CA PHE A 53 37.06 -5.61 8.00
C PHE A 53 36.16 -6.22 6.91
N ILE A 54 35.56 -7.39 7.12
CA ILE A 54 34.80 -8.11 6.08
C ILE A 54 33.45 -7.45 5.79
N SER A 55 32.78 -6.87 6.81
CA SER A 55 31.56 -6.10 6.61
C SER A 55 31.80 -4.87 5.73
N ASN A 56 32.87 -4.14 6.00
CA ASN A 56 33.27 -2.98 5.20
C ASN A 56 33.71 -3.39 3.79
N ALA A 57 34.43 -4.50 3.64
CA ALA A 57 34.84 -5.04 2.34
C ALA A 57 33.63 -5.46 1.48
N SER A 58 32.51 -5.90 2.09
CA SER A 58 31.25 -6.17 1.39
C SER A 58 30.49 -4.90 0.98
N GLY A 59 30.90 -3.73 1.49
CA GLY A 59 30.22 -2.45 1.31
C GLY A 59 29.00 -2.27 2.21
N ILE A 60 28.77 -3.16 3.20
CA ILE A 60 27.62 -3.11 4.12
C ILE A 60 28.11 -3.13 5.57
N PRO A 61 28.61 -1.97 6.10
CA PRO A 61 29.13 -1.87 7.46
C PRO A 61 28.09 -2.23 8.54
N HIS A 62 26.82 -2.09 8.22
CA HIS A 62 25.70 -2.40 9.12
C HIS A 62 25.67 -3.85 9.62
N TYR A 63 26.34 -4.80 8.94
CA TYR A 63 26.43 -6.17 9.45
C TYR A 63 27.22 -6.23 10.76
N TYR A 64 28.30 -5.47 10.83
CA TYR A 64 29.07 -5.38 12.06
C TYR A 64 28.29 -4.69 13.17
N ASP A 65 27.63 -3.57 12.85
CA ASP A 65 26.83 -2.83 13.82
C ASP A 65 25.70 -3.71 14.38
N LEU A 66 24.97 -4.42 13.51
CA LEU A 66 23.91 -5.34 13.94
C LEU A 66 24.45 -6.48 14.86
N LEU A 67 25.67 -6.96 14.59
CA LEU A 67 26.28 -7.97 15.44
C LEU A 67 26.56 -7.41 16.84
N VAL A 68 27.19 -6.25 16.92
CA VAL A 68 27.56 -5.61 18.19
C VAL A 68 26.33 -5.23 18.98
N ASP A 69 25.39 -4.52 18.36
CA ASP A 69 24.22 -3.95 19.07
C ASP A 69 23.24 -5.02 19.55
N LYS A 70 23.08 -6.12 18.80
CA LYS A 70 22.01 -7.08 19.07
C LYS A 70 22.49 -8.41 19.63
N PHE A 71 23.66 -8.88 19.24
CA PHE A 71 24.13 -10.24 19.54
C PHE A 71 25.38 -10.28 20.41
N ALA A 72 26.33 -9.38 20.26
CA ALA A 72 27.54 -9.34 21.05
C ALA A 72 27.35 -8.42 22.27
N LYS A 73 27.49 -8.99 23.48
CA LYS A 73 27.31 -8.23 24.73
C LYS A 73 28.37 -7.15 24.95
N GLU A 74 29.57 -7.35 24.46
CA GLU A 74 30.70 -6.42 24.59
C GLU A 74 31.56 -6.48 23.32
N GLU A 75 31.85 -5.32 22.74
CA GLU A 75 32.81 -5.20 21.63
C GLU A 75 34.24 -5.25 22.20
N LYS A 76 35.07 -6.16 21.68
CA LYS A 76 36.47 -6.32 22.09
C LYS A 76 37.41 -5.91 20.94
N LEU A 77 37.56 -4.61 20.70
CA LEU A 77 38.51 -4.03 19.75
C LEU A 77 39.64 -3.33 20.53
N GLU A 78 40.49 -4.12 21.23
CA GLU A 78 41.54 -3.58 22.10
C GLU A 78 42.78 -3.11 21.29
N GLU A 79 43.18 -3.84 20.26
CA GLU A 79 44.29 -3.45 19.38
C GLU A 79 43.87 -3.56 17.92
N VAL A 80 43.89 -2.44 17.18
CA VAL A 80 43.40 -2.36 15.78
C VAL A 80 44.60 -2.49 14.83
N ASP A 81 44.58 -3.52 13.97
CA ASP A 81 45.56 -3.67 12.91
C ASP A 81 45.39 -2.66 11.76
N LEU A 82 46.41 -2.51 10.90
CA LEU A 82 46.40 -1.58 9.78
C LEU A 82 45.26 -1.83 8.78
N LYS A 83 44.84 -3.08 8.60
CA LYS A 83 43.74 -3.42 7.68
C LYS A 83 42.39 -2.99 8.27
N THR A 84 42.17 -3.24 9.53
CA THR A 84 40.97 -2.81 10.25
C THR A 84 40.91 -1.28 10.30
N MET A 85 42.04 -0.60 10.57
CA MET A 85 42.10 0.86 10.54
C MET A 85 41.77 1.43 9.15
N ALA A 86 42.35 0.88 8.08
CA ALA A 86 42.02 1.30 6.72
C ALA A 86 40.54 1.04 6.37
N SER A 87 39.98 -0.07 6.87
CA SER A 87 38.56 -0.39 6.73
C SER A 87 37.66 0.61 7.47
N MET A 88 38.03 1.03 8.67
CA MET A 88 37.30 2.06 9.42
C MET A 88 37.37 3.42 8.73
N LEU A 89 38.53 3.80 8.16
CA LEU A 89 38.64 5.00 7.34
C LEU A 89 37.75 4.93 6.08
N TYR A 90 37.66 3.78 5.43
CA TYR A 90 36.70 3.60 4.33
C TYR A 90 35.26 3.78 4.82
N GLU A 91 34.90 3.22 5.97
CA GLU A 91 33.56 3.33 6.55
C GLU A 91 33.14 4.78 6.79
N THR A 92 34.09 5.67 7.19
CA THR A 92 33.77 7.11 7.33
C THR A 92 33.26 7.73 6.04
N SER A 93 33.70 7.22 4.88
CA SER A 93 33.20 7.67 3.58
C SER A 93 31.75 7.26 3.30
N LEU A 94 31.20 6.32 4.06
CA LEU A 94 29.81 5.86 3.99
C LEU A 94 28.89 6.58 4.99
N HIS A 95 29.38 7.54 5.74
CA HIS A 95 28.60 8.42 6.58
C HIS A 95 28.07 9.62 5.76
N ILE A 96 26.80 9.93 5.89
CA ILE A 96 26.17 11.14 5.35
C ILE A 96 26.31 12.28 6.36
N ASP A 97 26.12 11.96 7.63
CA ASP A 97 26.28 12.84 8.79
C ASP A 97 26.85 12.03 9.97
N ASP A 98 27.05 12.68 11.12
CA ASP A 98 27.65 12.05 12.31
C ASP A 98 26.91 10.82 12.83
N LYS A 99 25.63 10.66 12.49
CA LYS A 99 24.75 9.59 12.99
C LYS A 99 24.27 8.63 11.91
N THR A 100 24.27 9.06 10.65
CA THR A 100 23.64 8.34 9.55
C THR A 100 24.68 7.68 8.66
N LYS A 101 24.67 6.36 8.67
CA LYS A 101 25.52 5.49 7.85
C LYS A 101 24.69 4.85 6.73
N ILE A 102 25.28 4.76 5.53
CA ILE A 102 24.69 4.10 4.36
C ILE A 102 25.58 2.98 3.86
N HIS A 103 25.02 2.07 3.09
CA HIS A 103 25.84 1.07 2.42
C HIS A 103 26.37 1.59 1.06
N LYS A 104 27.44 0.97 0.57
CA LYS A 104 28.14 1.31 -0.69
C LYS A 104 27.19 1.57 -1.87
N PHE A 105 26.16 0.73 -2.02
CA PHE A 105 25.25 0.79 -3.16
C PHE A 105 24.26 1.95 -3.06
N GLN A 106 23.84 2.34 -1.86
CA GLN A 106 23.06 3.57 -1.65
C GLN A 106 23.90 4.81 -1.99
N LYS A 107 25.17 4.83 -1.56
CA LYS A 107 26.11 5.89 -1.90
C LYS A 107 26.26 6.03 -3.42
N GLN A 108 26.45 4.93 -4.14
CA GLN A 108 26.56 4.93 -5.59
C GLN A 108 25.32 5.50 -6.30
N ILE A 109 24.13 5.26 -5.75
CA ILE A 109 22.90 5.86 -6.29
C ILE A 109 22.88 7.36 -6.00
N LEU A 110 23.14 7.77 -4.76
CA LEU A 110 23.17 9.19 -4.38
C LEU A 110 24.19 9.98 -5.22
N GLU A 111 25.34 9.40 -5.55
CA GLU A 111 26.36 10.04 -6.39
C GLU A 111 25.91 10.28 -7.84
N ARG A 112 24.93 9.52 -8.35
CA ARG A 112 24.36 9.71 -9.70
C ARG A 112 23.49 10.95 -9.81
N PHE A 113 22.87 11.39 -8.72
CA PHE A 113 22.01 12.57 -8.69
C PHE A 113 22.87 13.84 -8.56
N GLN A 114 22.83 14.70 -9.58
CA GLN A 114 23.64 15.90 -9.66
C GLN A 114 22.76 17.15 -9.79
N LYS A 115 23.14 18.25 -9.08
CA LYS A 115 22.53 19.56 -9.28
C LYS A 115 22.78 20.03 -10.72
N PHE A 116 21.79 20.69 -11.29
CA PHE A 116 21.85 21.27 -12.64
C PHE A 116 21.90 20.27 -13.80
N GLU A 117 21.74 18.98 -13.54
CA GLU A 117 21.51 17.94 -14.54
C GLU A 117 20.07 17.45 -14.49
N GLN A 118 19.57 16.90 -15.60
CA GLN A 118 18.30 16.20 -15.61
C GLN A 118 18.45 14.82 -14.97
N ASN A 119 17.79 14.64 -13.82
CA ASN A 119 17.85 13.40 -13.03
C ASN A 119 16.63 12.50 -13.33
N ARG A 120 16.68 11.75 -14.41
CA ARG A 120 15.65 10.74 -14.75
C ARG A 120 16.21 9.34 -14.56
N TYR A 121 15.78 8.67 -13.50
CA TYR A 121 16.28 7.34 -13.16
C TYR A 121 15.13 6.35 -12.95
N PHE A 122 15.38 5.12 -13.42
CA PHE A 122 14.54 3.96 -13.12
C PHE A 122 15.34 3.01 -12.25
N LEU A 123 14.96 2.85 -10.99
CA LEU A 123 15.63 2.01 -10.01
C LEU A 123 14.84 0.72 -9.78
N SER A 124 15.45 -0.42 -10.06
CA SER A 124 14.98 -1.71 -9.57
C SER A 124 15.93 -2.26 -8.51
N ALA A 125 15.40 -2.58 -7.35
CA ALA A 125 16.17 -3.09 -6.23
C ALA A 125 15.30 -3.93 -5.31
N THR A 126 15.92 -4.85 -4.58
CA THR A 126 15.26 -5.76 -3.63
C THR A 126 14.48 -5.00 -2.54
N THR A 127 13.57 -5.70 -1.86
CA THR A 127 12.69 -5.07 -0.84
C THR A 127 13.45 -4.53 0.37
N SER A 128 14.58 -5.11 0.74
CA SER A 128 15.39 -4.70 1.91
C SER A 128 16.45 -3.66 1.60
N PHE A 129 16.52 -3.12 0.38
CA PHE A 129 17.56 -2.20 -0.08
C PHE A 129 17.57 -0.82 0.59
N GLY A 130 16.46 -0.43 1.23
CA GLY A 130 16.34 0.89 1.87
C GLY A 130 15.92 2.01 0.92
N LYS A 131 15.14 1.70 -0.13
CA LYS A 131 14.66 2.64 -1.15
C LYS A 131 14.02 3.90 -0.58
N THR A 132 13.17 3.79 0.42
CA THR A 132 12.47 4.94 1.02
C THR A 132 13.43 5.90 1.72
N PHE A 133 14.45 5.38 2.41
CA PHE A 133 15.48 6.22 3.02
C PHE A 133 16.24 7.02 1.95
N LEU A 134 16.61 6.36 0.86
CA LEU A 134 17.36 6.97 -0.24
C LEU A 134 16.64 8.19 -0.86
N ILE A 135 15.31 8.16 -0.95
CA ILE A 135 14.52 9.28 -1.51
C ILE A 135 14.72 10.55 -0.70
N TYR A 136 14.64 10.44 0.61
CA TYR A 136 14.79 11.59 1.51
C TYR A 136 16.21 12.16 1.45
N GLU A 137 17.22 11.32 1.30
CA GLU A 137 18.59 11.80 1.14
C GLU A 137 18.83 12.46 -0.24
N ILE A 138 18.16 12.02 -1.30
CA ILE A 138 18.18 12.70 -2.61
C ILE A 138 17.56 14.10 -2.48
N ILE A 139 16.42 14.24 -1.80
CA ILE A 139 15.72 15.52 -1.61
C ILE A 139 16.63 16.50 -0.85
N LYS A 140 17.28 16.06 0.23
CA LYS A 140 18.25 16.89 0.99
C LYS A 140 19.41 17.33 0.11
N LYS A 141 20.03 16.38 -0.62
CA LYS A 141 21.20 16.63 -1.44
C LYS A 141 20.96 17.67 -2.53
N LEU A 142 19.80 17.61 -3.19
CA LEU A 142 19.49 18.47 -4.34
C LEU A 142 18.71 19.73 -3.96
N GLU A 143 18.27 19.86 -2.70
CA GLU A 143 17.60 21.04 -2.16
C GLU A 143 16.34 21.42 -2.96
N TYR A 144 15.54 20.43 -3.39
CA TYR A 144 14.29 20.66 -4.08
C TYR A 144 13.31 21.46 -3.23
N GLN A 145 12.50 22.29 -3.87
CA GLN A 145 11.47 23.12 -3.22
C GLN A 145 10.12 22.39 -3.17
N ASN A 146 9.64 21.92 -4.31
CA ASN A 146 8.36 21.22 -4.41
C ASN A 146 8.60 19.77 -4.84
N VAL A 147 8.22 18.84 -3.97
CA VAL A 147 8.46 17.41 -4.16
C VAL A 147 7.14 16.64 -4.10
N ALA A 148 6.89 15.73 -5.05
CA ALA A 148 5.77 14.80 -4.95
C ALA A 148 6.26 13.36 -4.76
N LEU A 149 5.72 12.68 -3.75
CA LEU A 149 5.98 11.29 -3.44
C LEU A 149 4.71 10.47 -3.71
N ILE A 150 4.75 9.66 -4.76
CA ILE A 150 3.58 8.89 -5.21
C ILE A 150 3.70 7.44 -4.72
N PHE A 151 2.79 7.05 -3.85
CA PHE A 151 2.72 5.70 -3.28
C PHE A 151 1.47 4.96 -3.73
N PRO A 152 1.53 3.62 -3.86
CA PRO A 152 0.43 2.82 -4.40
C PRO A 152 -0.79 2.73 -3.48
N THR A 153 -0.64 3.01 -2.19
CA THR A 153 -1.71 2.83 -1.20
C THR A 153 -1.70 3.92 -0.15
N ILE A 154 -2.88 4.20 0.41
CA ILE A 154 -3.02 5.14 1.54
C ILE A 154 -2.26 4.62 2.79
N ALA A 155 -2.06 3.30 2.92
CA ALA A 155 -1.29 2.75 4.03
C ALA A 155 0.19 3.18 3.97
N LEU A 156 0.82 3.09 2.78
CA LEU A 156 2.18 3.59 2.55
C LEU A 156 2.28 5.11 2.68
N LEU A 157 1.30 5.83 2.16
CA LEU A 157 1.19 7.27 2.34
C LEU A 157 1.20 7.61 3.84
N SER A 158 0.33 6.99 4.64
CA SER A 158 0.22 7.20 6.08
C SER A 158 1.50 6.81 6.83
N GLU A 159 2.18 5.72 6.45
CA GLU A 159 3.47 5.32 7.05
C GLU A 159 4.56 6.37 6.80
N ASN A 160 4.65 6.89 5.57
CA ASN A 160 5.64 7.91 5.24
C ASN A 160 5.32 9.25 5.91
N TYR A 161 4.05 9.63 5.96
CA TYR A 161 3.61 10.80 6.70
C TYR A 161 3.99 10.71 8.18
N GLU A 162 3.63 9.61 8.87
CA GLU A 162 3.98 9.41 10.28
C GLU A 162 5.50 9.43 10.52
N ARG A 163 6.28 8.80 9.62
CA ARG A 163 7.74 8.76 9.71
C ARG A 163 8.38 10.15 9.73
N LEU A 164 7.87 11.08 8.94
CA LEU A 164 8.37 12.45 8.90
C LEU A 164 8.12 13.20 10.23
N PHE A 165 7.08 12.86 10.96
CA PHE A 165 6.74 13.51 12.24
C PHE A 165 7.29 12.82 13.47
N THR A 166 7.50 11.51 13.45
CA THR A 166 7.82 10.72 14.66
C THR A 166 9.27 10.26 14.72
N ASN A 167 10.01 10.31 13.62
CA ASN A 167 11.39 9.84 13.60
C ASN A 167 12.37 11.02 13.52
N ASP A 168 13.19 11.18 14.56
CA ASP A 168 14.18 12.26 14.66
C ASP A 168 15.14 12.36 13.47
N SER A 169 15.43 11.24 12.80
CA SER A 169 16.26 11.24 11.58
C SER A 169 15.64 12.03 10.42
N TYR A 170 14.34 12.27 10.44
CA TYR A 170 13.60 13.02 9.41
C TYR A 170 13.17 14.42 9.88
N ARG A 171 13.63 14.87 11.06
CA ARG A 171 13.26 16.16 11.63
C ARG A 171 13.54 17.33 10.70
N PHE A 172 14.60 17.24 9.89
CA PHE A 172 14.89 18.22 8.86
C PHE A 172 13.70 18.53 7.94
N PHE A 173 12.99 17.48 7.48
CA PHE A 173 11.84 17.67 6.59
C PHE A 173 10.66 18.32 7.31
N TYR A 174 10.47 17.94 8.56
CA TYR A 174 9.46 18.51 9.40
C TYR A 174 9.69 20.02 9.69
N ASP A 175 10.95 20.40 9.90
CA ASP A 175 11.31 21.79 10.23
C ASP A 175 11.35 22.69 8.97
N GLU A 176 11.64 22.13 7.77
CA GLU A 176 11.90 22.87 6.53
C GLU A 176 10.75 22.80 5.49
N PHE A 177 9.84 21.84 5.59
CA PHE A 177 8.84 21.60 4.58
C PHE A 177 7.41 21.61 5.13
N ASN A 178 6.49 22.15 4.35
CA ASN A 178 5.05 21.90 4.52
C ASN A 178 4.73 20.51 3.95
N ILE A 179 4.07 19.65 4.74
CA ILE A 179 3.80 18.26 4.35
C ILE A 179 2.30 18.10 4.10
N HIS A 180 1.96 17.75 2.86
CA HIS A 180 0.57 17.66 2.39
C HIS A 180 0.19 16.23 2.03
N THR A 181 -0.95 15.76 2.54
CA THR A 181 -1.56 14.46 2.18
C THR A 181 -2.94 14.62 1.53
N LEU A 182 -3.59 15.76 1.73
CA LEU A 182 -4.87 16.11 1.10
C LEU A 182 -4.64 16.73 -0.28
N SER A 183 -5.54 16.46 -1.22
CA SER A 183 -5.47 17.03 -2.58
C SER A 183 -5.97 18.48 -2.66
N ASP A 184 -6.66 18.99 -1.64
CA ASP A 184 -7.05 20.37 -1.46
C ASP A 184 -6.19 20.98 -0.35
N VAL A 185 -5.43 21.98 -0.71
CA VAL A 185 -4.50 22.69 0.17
C VAL A 185 -4.97 24.14 0.23
N ASP A 186 -5.53 24.54 1.37
CA ASP A 186 -6.18 25.85 1.48
C ASP A 186 -5.19 27.04 1.37
N ASP A 187 -3.95 26.86 1.86
CA ASP A 187 -2.89 27.87 1.82
C ASP A 187 -1.61 27.31 1.19
N LEU A 188 -1.64 27.09 -0.14
CA LEU A 188 -0.43 26.68 -0.85
C LEU A 188 0.51 27.87 -1.01
N ASP A 189 1.52 27.94 -0.15
CA ASP A 189 2.59 28.93 -0.24
C ASP A 189 3.65 28.48 -1.27
N ASN A 190 3.71 29.20 -2.39
CA ASN A 190 4.64 28.92 -3.47
C ASN A 190 6.10 29.28 -3.12
N ASP A 191 6.33 30.07 -2.09
CA ASP A 191 7.67 30.49 -1.63
C ASP A 191 8.24 29.51 -0.59
N SER A 192 7.40 28.66 -0.02
CA SER A 192 7.80 27.63 0.95
C SER A 192 8.18 26.33 0.26
N LYS A 193 8.94 25.48 0.98
CA LYS A 193 9.23 24.12 0.53
C LYS A 193 8.06 23.21 0.84
N ASN A 194 7.64 22.39 -0.13
CA ASN A 194 6.47 21.52 0.00
C ASN A 194 6.79 20.06 -0.32
N ILE A 195 6.27 19.14 0.48
CA ILE A 195 6.25 17.71 0.19
C ILE A 195 4.80 17.24 0.07
N PHE A 196 4.44 16.78 -1.11
CA PHE A 196 3.14 16.21 -1.43
C PHE A 196 3.22 14.67 -1.40
N ILE A 197 2.56 14.02 -0.44
CA ILE A 197 2.55 12.57 -0.30
C ILE A 197 1.20 12.05 -0.75
N TYR A 198 1.13 11.44 -1.93
CA TYR A 198 -0.13 11.12 -2.59
C TYR A 198 -0.21 9.67 -3.08
N THR A 199 -1.43 9.19 -3.33
CA THR A 199 -1.68 8.11 -4.28
C THR A 199 -1.79 8.69 -5.70
N PRO A 200 -1.70 7.87 -6.78
CA PRO A 200 -1.89 8.37 -8.13
C PRO A 200 -3.19 9.16 -8.32
N GLU A 201 -4.28 8.68 -7.74
CA GLU A 201 -5.59 9.33 -7.82
C GLU A 201 -5.59 10.69 -7.11
N ARG A 202 -4.97 10.80 -5.93
CA ARG A 202 -4.83 12.07 -5.20
C ARG A 202 -3.93 13.06 -5.93
N TYR A 203 -2.84 12.56 -6.51
CA TYR A 203 -1.97 13.38 -7.34
C TYR A 203 -2.74 13.98 -8.52
N LEU A 204 -3.56 13.17 -9.21
CA LEU A 204 -4.39 13.66 -10.31
C LEU A 204 -5.43 14.68 -9.83
N SER A 205 -6.08 14.45 -8.70
CA SER A 205 -7.00 15.44 -8.10
C SER A 205 -6.30 16.73 -7.71
N PHE A 206 -5.07 16.65 -7.20
CA PHE A 206 -4.25 17.81 -6.85
C PHE A 206 -3.88 18.64 -8.09
N VAL A 207 -3.36 18.02 -9.14
CA VAL A 207 -2.98 18.75 -10.37
C VAL A 207 -4.19 19.25 -11.18
N ASP A 208 -5.38 18.72 -10.94
CA ASP A 208 -6.63 19.27 -11.50
C ASP A 208 -6.99 20.61 -10.81
N LYS A 209 -6.72 20.74 -9.51
CA LYS A 209 -6.98 21.95 -8.73
C LYS A 209 -5.87 23.00 -8.86
N TYR A 210 -4.63 22.55 -8.98
CA TYR A 210 -3.44 23.42 -9.05
C TYR A 210 -2.63 23.14 -10.32
N PRO A 211 -3.18 23.45 -11.52
CA PRO A 211 -2.56 23.07 -12.80
C PRO A 211 -1.21 23.75 -13.04
N ASP A 212 -0.97 24.92 -12.43
CA ASP A 212 0.23 25.75 -12.65
C ASP A 212 1.35 25.46 -11.66
N ILE A 213 1.15 24.56 -10.68
CA ILE A 213 2.18 24.25 -9.71
C ILE A 213 3.37 23.57 -10.38
N LYS A 214 4.56 24.10 -10.12
CA LYS A 214 5.81 23.48 -10.57
C LYS A 214 6.31 22.51 -9.51
N ILE A 215 6.41 21.24 -9.88
CA ILE A 215 7.01 20.20 -9.06
C ILE A 215 8.42 19.93 -9.57
N ASP A 216 9.42 20.07 -8.71
CA ASP A 216 10.83 19.95 -9.09
C ASP A 216 11.26 18.50 -9.20
N PHE A 217 10.80 17.65 -8.27
CA PHE A 217 11.12 16.23 -8.22
C PHE A 217 9.89 15.39 -7.94
N VAL A 218 9.75 14.29 -8.69
CA VAL A 218 8.71 13.29 -8.44
C VAL A 218 9.32 11.92 -8.23
N PHE A 219 8.93 11.29 -7.15
CA PHE A 219 9.18 9.89 -6.87
C PHE A 219 7.89 9.07 -7.11
N VAL A 220 8.01 7.94 -7.82
CA VAL A 220 6.89 7.01 -8.04
C VAL A 220 7.29 5.61 -7.61
N ASP A 221 6.62 5.10 -6.57
CA ASP A 221 6.83 3.74 -6.06
C ASP A 221 5.96 2.71 -6.79
N GLU A 222 6.41 1.46 -6.80
CA GLU A 222 5.68 0.31 -7.38
C GLU A 222 5.24 0.56 -8.84
N ILE A 223 6.15 1.14 -9.64
CA ILE A 223 5.85 1.60 -11.02
C ILE A 223 5.36 0.48 -11.94
N TYR A 224 5.64 -0.81 -11.65
CA TYR A 224 5.11 -1.95 -12.41
C TYR A 224 3.57 -1.98 -12.46
N LYS A 225 2.90 -1.23 -11.60
CA LYS A 225 1.42 -1.09 -11.59
C LYS A 225 0.87 -0.35 -12.81
N ILE A 226 1.70 0.22 -13.68
CA ILE A 226 1.27 0.69 -15.00
C ILE A 226 0.83 -0.45 -15.92
N ASP A 227 1.31 -1.67 -15.66
CA ASP A 227 0.95 -2.87 -16.42
C ASP A 227 -0.30 -3.53 -15.82
N ASN A 228 -1.35 -3.65 -16.62
CA ASN A 228 -2.63 -4.21 -16.19
C ASN A 228 -2.58 -5.72 -15.88
N GLU A 229 -1.55 -6.43 -16.31
CA GLU A 229 -1.37 -7.86 -16.00
C GLU A 229 -1.08 -8.11 -14.53
N TYR A 230 -0.59 -7.10 -13.79
CA TYR A 230 -0.30 -7.18 -12.36
C TYR A 230 -1.54 -7.01 -11.46
N LEU A 231 -2.66 -6.56 -12.01
CA LEU A 231 -3.87 -6.31 -11.25
C LEU A 231 -4.78 -7.53 -11.20
N ILE A 232 -5.46 -7.74 -10.05
CA ILE A 232 -6.11 -9.01 -9.72
C ILE A 232 -7.60 -8.94 -9.91
N ASP A 233 -8.17 -7.75 -9.88
CA ASP A 233 -9.62 -7.62 -9.89
C ASP A 233 -10.18 -7.95 -11.28
N THR A 234 -10.70 -9.19 -11.39
CA THR A 234 -11.35 -9.69 -12.60
C THR A 234 -12.84 -9.33 -12.66
N SER A 235 -13.41 -8.79 -11.56
CA SER A 235 -14.81 -8.39 -11.49
C SER A 235 -15.07 -7.01 -12.10
N ASN A 236 -14.03 -6.23 -12.25
CA ASN A 236 -14.06 -4.94 -12.94
C ASN A 236 -13.43 -5.11 -14.33
N LYS A 237 -14.20 -4.81 -15.38
CA LYS A 237 -13.70 -4.82 -16.75
C LYS A 237 -12.67 -3.71 -17.01
N GLU A 238 -12.63 -2.69 -16.18
CA GLU A 238 -11.65 -1.60 -16.17
C GLU A 238 -10.75 -1.73 -14.95
N ASN A 239 -9.47 -1.82 -15.19
CA ASN A 239 -8.44 -1.78 -14.16
C ASN A 239 -8.14 -0.32 -13.81
N GLU A 240 -8.89 0.24 -12.89
CA GLU A 240 -8.84 1.66 -12.54
C GLU A 240 -7.49 2.10 -11.96
N ARG A 241 -6.78 1.20 -11.26
CA ARG A 241 -5.49 1.54 -10.63
C ARG A 241 -4.37 1.67 -11.65
N ASP A 242 -4.26 0.78 -12.63
CA ASP A 242 -3.26 0.89 -13.69
C ASP A 242 -3.52 2.14 -14.55
N THR A 243 -4.78 2.44 -14.81
CA THR A 243 -5.18 3.67 -15.49
C THR A 243 -4.74 4.92 -14.72
N ALA A 244 -4.99 4.97 -13.40
CA ALA A 244 -4.55 6.10 -12.57
C ALA A 244 -3.02 6.25 -12.58
N TYR A 245 -2.27 5.13 -12.50
CA TYR A 245 -0.81 5.16 -12.61
C TYR A 245 -0.34 5.67 -13.97
N ARG A 246 -0.91 5.18 -15.08
CA ARG A 246 -0.52 5.63 -16.44
C ARG A 246 -0.82 7.11 -16.66
N VAL A 247 -2.02 7.56 -16.27
CA VAL A 247 -2.42 8.97 -16.40
C VAL A 247 -1.54 9.87 -15.53
N ALA A 248 -1.28 9.48 -14.28
CA ALA A 248 -0.39 10.22 -13.39
C ALA A 248 1.03 10.28 -13.94
N LEU A 249 1.58 9.13 -14.37
CA LEU A 249 2.91 9.06 -14.96
C LEU A 249 3.04 9.95 -16.18
N GLN A 250 2.08 9.93 -17.11
CA GLN A 250 2.10 10.78 -18.31
C GLN A 250 2.06 12.27 -17.94
N ASN A 251 1.28 12.66 -16.94
CA ASN A 251 1.27 14.04 -16.44
C ASN A 251 2.63 14.44 -15.83
N ILE A 252 3.23 13.55 -15.03
CA ILE A 252 4.56 13.74 -14.43
C ILE A 252 5.62 13.92 -15.53
N LEU A 253 5.65 13.03 -16.53
CA LEU A 253 6.61 13.07 -17.62
C LEU A 253 6.58 14.37 -18.42
N SER A 254 5.40 14.95 -18.56
CA SER A 254 5.20 16.20 -19.32
C SER A 254 5.54 17.47 -18.55
N LYS A 255 5.51 17.44 -17.19
CA LYS A 255 5.64 18.64 -16.36
C LYS A 255 6.88 18.68 -15.49
N THR A 256 7.50 17.54 -15.19
CA THR A 256 8.60 17.42 -14.22
C THR A 256 9.89 16.97 -14.90
N SER A 257 11.01 17.65 -14.57
CA SER A 257 12.33 17.32 -15.11
C SER A 257 12.96 16.13 -14.41
N ASP A 258 12.95 16.13 -13.07
CA ASP A 258 13.65 15.17 -12.23
C ASP A 258 12.69 14.12 -11.69
N ILE A 259 12.91 12.87 -12.09
CA ILE A 259 11.97 11.76 -11.82
C ILE A 259 12.75 10.52 -11.37
N LEU A 260 12.31 9.93 -10.27
CA LEU A 260 12.76 8.61 -9.85
C LEU A 260 11.60 7.61 -9.85
N LEU A 261 11.62 6.69 -10.79
CA LEU A 261 10.69 5.56 -10.85
C LEU A 261 11.32 4.37 -10.12
N VAL A 262 10.53 3.71 -9.28
CA VAL A 262 11.04 2.61 -8.46
C VAL A 262 10.10 1.40 -8.51
N GLY A 263 10.71 0.23 -8.59
CA GLY A 263 10.01 -1.06 -8.46
C GLY A 263 11.01 -2.17 -8.13
N PRO A 264 10.61 -3.23 -7.46
CA PRO A 264 11.49 -4.37 -7.18
C PRO A 264 11.40 -5.41 -8.29
N TYR A 265 12.49 -6.14 -8.54
CA TYR A 265 12.56 -7.32 -9.40
C TYR A 265 12.00 -7.12 -10.82
N ILE A 266 12.33 -5.99 -11.45
CA ILE A 266 11.91 -5.67 -12.81
C ILE A 266 12.99 -6.10 -13.80
N GLU A 267 12.63 -6.84 -14.85
CA GLU A 267 13.56 -7.20 -15.91
C GLU A 267 13.80 -5.98 -16.83
N PHE A 268 15.07 -5.62 -16.99
CA PHE A 268 15.49 -4.54 -17.88
C PHE A 268 16.04 -5.06 -19.21
N PRO A 269 15.90 -4.27 -20.31
CA PRO A 269 16.47 -4.63 -21.59
C PRO A 269 17.98 -4.74 -21.50
N ASP A 270 18.52 -5.91 -21.82
CA ASP A 270 19.95 -6.11 -22.02
C ASP A 270 20.31 -5.77 -23.49
N LYS A 271 21.43 -5.09 -23.68
CA LYS A 271 21.94 -4.74 -25.01
C LYS A 271 22.14 -5.94 -25.93
N ASN A 272 22.28 -7.14 -25.37
CA ASN A 272 22.56 -8.40 -26.07
C ASN A 272 21.36 -9.34 -26.14
N ASN A 273 20.25 -9.06 -25.46
CA ASN A 273 19.07 -9.92 -25.40
C ASN A 273 17.80 -9.12 -25.74
N ASN A 274 17.19 -9.44 -26.87
CA ASN A 274 15.92 -8.85 -27.31
C ASN A 274 14.70 -9.47 -26.59
N THR A 275 14.85 -9.93 -25.36
CA THR A 275 13.79 -10.66 -24.63
C THR A 275 12.80 -9.73 -23.93
N VAL A 276 13.17 -8.48 -23.64
CA VAL A 276 12.32 -7.53 -22.95
C VAL A 276 11.30 -6.91 -23.89
N ASN A 277 10.08 -6.74 -23.38
CA ASN A 277 8.97 -6.14 -24.14
C ASN A 277 9.38 -4.80 -24.76
N GLN A 278 9.19 -4.68 -26.07
CA GLN A 278 9.63 -3.51 -26.83
C GLN A 278 8.97 -2.21 -26.37
N SER A 279 7.72 -2.27 -25.86
CA SER A 279 7.01 -1.09 -25.36
C SER A 279 7.69 -0.48 -24.13
N PHE A 280 8.22 -1.31 -23.24
CA PHE A 280 8.96 -0.85 -22.08
C PHE A 280 10.30 -0.22 -22.45
N ASN A 281 11.02 -0.83 -23.41
CA ASN A 281 12.26 -0.26 -23.92
C ASN A 281 12.01 1.10 -24.61
N THR A 282 10.95 1.19 -25.43
CA THR A 282 10.52 2.44 -26.07
C THR A 282 10.18 3.51 -25.03
N PHE A 283 9.45 3.15 -23.97
CA PHE A 283 9.15 4.04 -22.86
C PHE A 283 10.41 4.61 -22.20
N LEU A 284 11.38 3.75 -21.84
CA LEU A 284 12.62 4.17 -21.20
C LEU A 284 13.43 5.14 -22.08
N ASN A 285 13.58 4.80 -23.35
CA ASN A 285 14.36 5.58 -24.30
C ASN A 285 13.69 6.92 -24.65
N SER A 286 12.38 6.92 -24.95
CA SER A 286 11.64 8.15 -25.29
C SER A 286 11.62 9.16 -24.17
N ASN A 287 11.75 8.71 -22.92
CA ASN A 287 11.76 9.58 -21.74
C ASN A 287 13.14 9.78 -21.12
N ALA A 288 14.21 9.31 -21.78
CA ALA A 288 15.60 9.44 -21.36
C ALA A 288 15.90 8.89 -19.93
N PHE A 289 15.26 7.80 -19.54
CA PHE A 289 15.51 7.15 -18.26
C PHE A 289 16.86 6.42 -18.26
N LYS A 290 17.68 6.71 -17.24
CA LYS A 290 18.90 5.96 -16.93
C LYS A 290 18.55 4.82 -15.96
N ILE A 291 18.91 3.58 -16.31
CA ILE A 291 18.60 2.38 -15.52
C ILE A 291 19.60 2.22 -14.38
N ILE A 292 19.08 1.86 -13.21
CA ILE A 292 19.83 1.45 -12.03
C ILE A 292 19.28 0.08 -11.60
N ASP A 293 20.05 -0.97 -11.84
CA ASP A 293 19.65 -2.35 -11.56
C ASP A 293 20.43 -2.92 -10.36
N TYR A 294 19.67 -3.19 -9.28
CA TYR A 294 20.14 -3.85 -8.07
C TYR A 294 19.24 -5.05 -7.70
N ASN A 295 18.62 -5.71 -8.67
CA ASN A 295 17.72 -6.84 -8.45
C ASN A 295 18.40 -8.04 -7.77
N ASN A 296 19.68 -8.25 -8.02
CA ASN A 296 20.44 -9.37 -7.45
C ASN A 296 21.05 -9.04 -6.08
N TYR A 297 20.97 -7.80 -5.60
CA TYR A 297 21.60 -7.36 -4.36
C TYR A 297 20.71 -7.61 -3.15
N GLU A 298 20.64 -8.88 -2.74
CA GLU A 298 19.95 -9.29 -1.52
C GLU A 298 20.83 -8.98 -0.30
N ILE A 299 20.49 -7.90 0.41
CA ILE A 299 21.23 -7.45 1.61
C ILE A 299 20.93 -8.34 2.83
N VAL A 300 19.79 -9.03 2.86
CA VAL A 300 19.45 -10.04 3.86
C VAL A 300 19.37 -11.38 3.15
N ASN A 301 20.19 -12.35 3.56
CA ASN A 301 20.17 -13.67 2.96
C ASN A 301 18.85 -14.40 3.24
N LYS A 302 18.32 -15.17 2.30
CA LYS A 302 17.08 -15.92 2.46
C LYS A 302 17.28 -17.39 2.09
N SER A 303 16.91 -18.30 3.00
CA SER A 303 16.72 -19.70 2.67
C SER A 303 15.28 -19.92 2.21
N ILE A 304 15.09 -20.74 1.18
CA ILE A 304 13.76 -21.13 0.67
C ILE A 304 13.67 -22.65 0.76
N ASP A 305 12.93 -23.11 1.76
CA ASP A 305 12.87 -24.52 2.12
C ASP A 305 11.47 -25.08 1.88
N VAL A 306 11.36 -25.97 0.91
CA VAL A 306 10.08 -26.68 0.63
C VAL A 306 9.96 -27.85 1.59
N LEU A 307 8.89 -27.90 2.36
CA LEU A 307 8.68 -29.01 3.29
C LEU A 307 8.30 -30.30 2.56
N HIS A 308 9.13 -31.33 2.75
CA HIS A 308 8.94 -32.65 2.16
C HIS A 308 8.86 -33.76 3.24
N GLY A 309 7.83 -34.57 3.13
CA GLY A 309 7.71 -35.73 4.01
C GLY A 309 7.49 -35.36 5.47
N ARG A 310 8.19 -36.09 6.37
CA ARG A 310 7.97 -36.01 7.83
C ARG A 310 8.96 -35.11 8.55
N ASN A 311 10.22 -35.25 8.27
CA ASN A 311 11.31 -34.52 8.93
C ASN A 311 11.96 -33.57 7.94
N ASN A 312 12.05 -32.30 8.31
CA ASN A 312 12.65 -31.25 7.50
C ASN A 312 13.62 -30.45 8.38
N GLU A 313 14.90 -30.59 8.11
CA GLU A 313 15.94 -29.81 8.74
C GLU A 313 16.09 -28.50 7.94
N ILE A 314 15.71 -27.38 8.53
CA ILE A 314 15.75 -26.07 7.86
C ILE A 314 17.14 -25.48 8.01
N ASP A 315 17.65 -25.46 9.23
CA ASP A 315 19.02 -25.06 9.56
C ASP A 315 19.44 -25.66 10.92
N SER A 316 20.57 -25.22 11.45
CA SER A 316 21.10 -25.72 12.73
C SER A 316 20.21 -25.41 13.95
N GLN A 317 19.26 -24.48 13.83
CA GLN A 317 18.39 -24.03 14.93
C GLN A 317 16.96 -24.54 14.79
N LEU A 318 16.48 -24.76 13.58
CA LEU A 318 15.09 -25.12 13.30
C LEU A 318 14.97 -26.42 12.52
N SER A 319 14.32 -27.39 13.14
CA SER A 319 13.88 -28.63 12.50
C SER A 319 12.37 -28.79 12.65
N ILE A 320 11.68 -29.11 11.57
CA ILE A 320 10.23 -29.24 11.52
C ILE A 320 9.84 -30.70 11.33
N ASN A 321 9.11 -31.23 12.30
CA ASN A 321 8.60 -32.60 12.23
C ASN A 321 7.09 -32.64 12.02
N LEU A 322 6.67 -33.05 10.81
CA LEU A 322 5.27 -33.17 10.43
C LEU A 322 4.69 -34.59 10.69
N TYR A 323 5.38 -35.44 11.47
CA TYR A 323 4.86 -36.76 11.80
C TYR A 323 3.52 -36.68 12.58
N GLY A 324 2.55 -37.46 12.17
CA GLY A 324 1.21 -37.46 12.80
C GLY A 324 0.32 -36.28 12.41
N TRP A 325 0.81 -35.29 11.69
CA TRP A 325 0.00 -34.15 11.23
C TRP A 325 -0.65 -34.46 9.89
N SER A 326 -1.94 -34.13 9.79
CA SER A 326 -2.77 -34.49 8.64
C SER A 326 -2.34 -33.71 7.36
N LYS A 327 -2.95 -34.10 6.23
CA LYS A 327 -2.81 -33.34 4.97
C LYS A 327 -3.44 -31.94 5.05
N ASN A 328 -4.12 -31.60 6.14
CA ASN A 328 -4.74 -30.29 6.35
C ASN A 328 -3.66 -29.20 6.51
N ILE A 329 -3.69 -28.22 5.63
CA ILE A 329 -2.72 -27.11 5.62
C ILE A 329 -2.77 -26.30 6.92
N GLY A 330 -3.95 -26.06 7.48
CA GLY A 330 -4.10 -25.33 8.74
C GLY A 330 -3.39 -26.00 9.92
N LEU A 331 -3.48 -27.32 10.02
CA LEU A 331 -2.74 -28.07 11.05
C LEU A 331 -1.23 -28.05 10.82
N LYS A 332 -0.78 -28.11 9.56
CA LYS A 332 0.64 -27.96 9.25
C LYS A 332 1.17 -26.58 9.66
N ILE A 333 0.42 -25.53 9.39
CA ILE A 333 0.75 -24.15 9.82
C ILE A 333 0.93 -24.11 11.33
N SER A 334 -0.03 -24.68 12.09
CA SER A 334 0.03 -24.69 13.55
C SER A 334 1.28 -25.41 14.06
N LYS A 335 1.65 -26.54 13.44
CA LYS A 335 2.85 -27.28 13.84
C LYS A 335 4.15 -26.53 13.51
N VAL A 336 4.27 -25.99 12.29
CA VAL A 336 5.42 -25.17 11.88
C VAL A 336 5.58 -23.97 12.81
N TYR A 337 4.48 -23.31 13.14
CA TYR A 337 4.50 -22.20 14.07
C TYR A 337 4.93 -22.59 15.48
N GLN A 338 4.46 -23.72 16.02
CA GLN A 338 4.89 -24.22 17.32
C GLN A 338 6.41 -24.50 17.35
N ASP A 339 6.97 -25.07 16.27
CA ASP A 339 8.40 -25.34 16.20
C ASP A 339 9.20 -24.02 16.13
N ILE A 340 8.71 -22.99 15.41
CA ILE A 340 9.32 -21.66 15.38
C ILE A 340 9.22 -20.98 16.75
N LEU A 341 8.08 -21.06 17.41
CA LEU A 341 7.88 -20.47 18.74
C LEU A 341 8.79 -21.13 19.80
N SER A 342 9.07 -22.43 19.67
CA SER A 342 9.96 -23.15 20.59
C SER A 342 11.39 -22.61 20.61
N ILE A 343 11.81 -21.90 19.57
CA ILE A 343 13.11 -21.21 19.47
C ILE A 343 13.00 -19.69 19.69
N ASN A 344 11.89 -19.23 20.28
CA ASN A 344 11.61 -17.81 20.58
C ASN A 344 11.70 -16.88 19.36
N GLU A 345 11.26 -17.33 18.20
CA GLU A 345 11.19 -16.52 16.98
C GLU A 345 9.74 -16.28 16.56
N ASN A 346 9.54 -15.18 15.82
CA ASN A 346 8.25 -14.82 15.25
C ASN A 346 8.09 -15.31 13.81
N ALA A 347 6.85 -15.33 13.31
CA ALA A 347 6.58 -15.76 11.94
C ALA A 347 5.46 -14.94 11.29
N ILE A 348 5.55 -14.87 9.95
CA ILE A 348 4.45 -14.42 9.09
C ILE A 348 3.92 -15.65 8.33
N VAL A 349 2.60 -15.73 8.19
CA VAL A 349 1.94 -16.73 7.33
C VAL A 349 1.32 -16.04 6.15
N TYR A 350 1.76 -16.36 4.95
CA TYR A 350 1.14 -15.91 3.72
C TYR A 350 -0.03 -16.80 3.32
N THR A 351 -1.18 -16.19 3.02
CA THR A 351 -2.39 -16.86 2.55
C THR A 351 -3.00 -16.16 1.33
N ARG A 352 -3.76 -16.89 0.50
CA ARG A 352 -4.31 -16.37 -0.75
C ARG A 352 -5.43 -15.33 -0.60
N GLY A 353 -6.08 -15.24 0.56
CA GLY A 353 -7.22 -14.33 0.73
C GLY A 353 -7.72 -14.22 2.17
N ALA A 354 -8.49 -13.17 2.46
CA ALA A 354 -8.97 -12.79 3.78
C ALA A 354 -9.72 -13.92 4.53
N GLY A 355 -10.73 -14.51 3.91
CA GLY A 355 -11.49 -15.59 4.52
C GLY A 355 -10.67 -16.86 4.77
N THR A 356 -9.59 -17.08 4.00
CA THR A 356 -8.64 -18.19 4.23
C THR A 356 -7.76 -17.87 5.45
N ALA A 357 -7.28 -16.63 5.59
CA ALA A 357 -6.50 -16.19 6.75
C ALA A 357 -7.28 -16.36 8.05
N GLU A 358 -8.47 -15.80 8.12
CA GLU A 358 -9.35 -15.94 9.28
C GLU A 358 -9.72 -17.39 9.56
N GLY A 359 -9.98 -18.17 8.50
CA GLY A 359 -10.34 -19.59 8.63
C GLY A 359 -9.20 -20.45 9.21
N TYR A 360 -7.94 -20.21 8.82
CA TYR A 360 -6.78 -20.90 9.41
C TYR A 360 -6.58 -20.53 10.86
N VAL A 361 -6.73 -19.25 11.21
CA VAL A 361 -6.61 -18.81 12.59
C VAL A 361 -7.71 -19.47 13.44
N LYS A 362 -8.98 -19.28 13.09
CA LYS A 362 -10.13 -19.75 13.89
C LYS A 362 -10.16 -21.27 14.04
N LYS A 363 -9.93 -22.03 12.97
CA LYS A 363 -10.13 -23.49 12.94
C LYS A 363 -8.89 -24.30 13.31
N SER A 364 -7.70 -23.72 13.21
CA SER A 364 -6.47 -24.50 13.35
C SER A 364 -5.49 -23.87 14.33
N ILE A 365 -5.15 -22.59 14.17
CA ILE A 365 -4.09 -21.97 14.96
C ILE A 365 -4.54 -21.81 16.42
N LEU A 366 -5.70 -21.19 16.66
CA LEU A 366 -6.22 -20.96 18.02
C LEU A 366 -6.51 -22.25 18.81
N ALA A 367 -6.81 -23.34 18.11
CA ALA A 367 -7.04 -24.64 18.75
C ALA A 367 -5.76 -25.32 19.27
N HIS A 368 -4.58 -24.86 18.80
CA HIS A 368 -3.30 -25.55 19.08
C HIS A 368 -2.24 -24.62 19.69
N VAL A 369 -2.57 -23.35 19.92
CA VAL A 369 -1.68 -22.34 20.50
C VAL A 369 -2.16 -22.02 21.91
N ASN A 370 -1.42 -22.47 22.91
CA ASN A 370 -1.58 -22.02 24.30
C ASN A 370 -0.48 -20.99 24.55
N ASN A 371 -0.80 -19.71 24.40
CA ASN A 371 0.13 -18.63 24.75
C ASN A 371 -0.20 -18.09 26.15
N ASP A 372 0.49 -18.62 27.15
CA ASP A 372 0.47 -18.09 28.51
C ASP A 372 1.38 -16.86 28.69
N ASN A 373 1.98 -16.35 27.61
CA ASN A 373 2.85 -15.19 27.67
C ASN A 373 2.05 -13.93 28.07
N SER A 374 2.61 -13.14 28.99
CA SER A 374 2.01 -11.88 29.39
C SER A 374 1.89 -10.93 28.21
N LYS A 375 0.74 -10.27 28.08
CA LYS A 375 0.49 -9.24 27.09
C LYS A 375 0.94 -7.89 27.64
N SER A 376 1.43 -7.00 26.77
CA SER A 376 1.68 -5.62 27.15
C SER A 376 0.37 -4.89 27.48
N ASP A 377 0.42 -3.90 28.35
CA ASP A 377 -0.73 -3.06 28.68
C ASP A 377 -1.32 -2.39 27.44
N LEU A 378 -0.45 -2.04 26.48
CA LEU A 378 -0.87 -1.43 25.23
C LEU A 378 -1.72 -2.39 24.37
N LEU A 379 -1.32 -3.65 24.29
CA LEU A 379 -2.09 -4.67 23.56
C LEU A 379 -3.42 -4.96 24.27
N VAL A 380 -3.42 -5.03 25.61
CA VAL A 380 -4.64 -5.22 26.39
C VAL A 380 -5.63 -4.06 26.17
N ASN A 381 -5.15 -2.82 26.22
CA ASN A 381 -5.98 -1.64 25.98
C ASN A 381 -6.55 -1.64 24.57
N PHE A 382 -5.78 -2.05 23.57
CA PHE A 382 -6.25 -2.17 22.19
C PHE A 382 -7.32 -3.27 22.05
N ILE A 383 -7.12 -4.43 22.64
CA ILE A 383 -8.13 -5.52 22.67
C ILE A 383 -9.42 -5.03 23.31
N ASN A 384 -9.35 -4.32 24.44
CA ASN A 384 -10.53 -3.77 25.13
C ASN A 384 -11.25 -2.72 24.27
N HIS A 385 -10.49 -1.86 23.57
CA HIS A 385 -11.04 -0.93 22.58
C HIS A 385 -11.83 -1.69 21.51
N LEU A 386 -11.24 -2.74 20.89
CA LEU A 386 -11.90 -3.51 19.86
C LEU A 386 -13.17 -4.23 20.35
N LYS A 387 -13.15 -4.78 21.58
CA LYS A 387 -14.34 -5.40 22.18
C LYS A 387 -15.49 -4.41 22.34
N THR A 388 -15.17 -3.16 22.63
CA THR A 388 -16.18 -2.09 22.74
C THR A 388 -16.66 -1.63 21.38
N ALA A 389 -15.72 -1.33 20.48
CA ALA A 389 -16.02 -0.78 19.14
C ALA A 389 -16.71 -1.80 18.21
N PHE A 390 -16.45 -3.09 18.39
CA PHE A 390 -17.01 -4.20 17.60
C PHE A 390 -17.88 -5.13 18.45
N SER A 391 -18.65 -4.56 19.36
CA SER A 391 -19.61 -5.30 20.20
C SER A 391 -20.82 -5.77 19.39
N PHE A 392 -20.71 -6.95 18.80
CA PHE A 392 -21.79 -7.65 18.10
C PHE A 392 -22.24 -8.89 18.92
N ASN A 393 -23.25 -9.60 18.44
CA ASN A 393 -23.78 -10.79 19.10
C ASN A 393 -22.81 -11.98 19.16
N ASP A 394 -21.74 -11.97 18.36
CA ASP A 394 -20.68 -12.97 18.32
C ASP A 394 -19.32 -12.27 18.30
N SER A 395 -18.27 -12.97 18.72
CA SER A 395 -16.92 -12.41 18.76
C SER A 395 -16.30 -12.37 17.37
N TRP A 396 -15.62 -11.28 17.05
CA TRP A 396 -14.83 -11.16 15.82
C TRP A 396 -13.50 -11.91 15.97
N VAL A 397 -13.17 -12.78 15.02
CA VAL A 397 -11.97 -13.62 15.06
C VAL A 397 -10.65 -12.84 15.25
N ILE A 398 -10.58 -11.59 14.81
CA ILE A 398 -9.40 -10.75 15.04
C ILE A 398 -9.17 -10.46 16.53
N ILE A 399 -10.24 -10.26 17.29
CA ILE A 399 -10.15 -10.04 18.75
C ILE A 399 -9.63 -11.31 19.43
N GLU A 400 -10.21 -12.46 19.10
CA GLU A 400 -9.77 -13.76 19.62
C GLU A 400 -8.31 -14.07 19.26
N ALA A 401 -7.88 -13.70 18.06
CA ALA A 401 -6.51 -13.86 17.60
C ALA A 401 -5.55 -13.02 18.44
N LEU A 402 -5.85 -11.72 18.63
CA LEU A 402 -5.03 -10.81 19.41
C LEU A 402 -4.91 -11.24 20.88
N GLU A 403 -5.97 -11.83 21.46
CA GLU A 403 -5.93 -12.44 22.79
C GLU A 403 -4.90 -13.57 22.90
N ASN A 404 -4.58 -14.23 21.78
CA ASN A 404 -3.58 -15.30 21.68
C ASN A 404 -2.26 -14.85 21.03
N ARG A 405 -1.97 -13.54 20.99
CA ARG A 405 -0.76 -12.95 20.37
C ARG A 405 -0.61 -13.28 18.88
N VAL A 406 -1.74 -13.48 18.21
CA VAL A 406 -1.82 -13.72 16.76
C VAL A 406 -2.46 -12.51 16.08
N GLY A 407 -1.79 -11.93 15.10
CA GLY A 407 -2.34 -10.87 14.25
C GLY A 407 -2.95 -11.43 12.96
N ILE A 408 -4.06 -10.83 12.52
CA ILE A 408 -4.65 -11.10 11.20
C ILE A 408 -4.63 -9.80 10.40
N HIS A 409 -3.96 -9.80 9.25
CA HIS A 409 -3.77 -8.62 8.43
C HIS A 409 -4.20 -8.86 6.98
N HIS A 410 -5.25 -8.17 6.54
CA HIS A 410 -5.71 -8.18 5.15
C HIS A 410 -6.50 -6.91 4.82
N GLY A 411 -6.69 -6.60 3.53
CA GLY A 411 -7.28 -5.37 3.04
C GLY A 411 -8.72 -5.08 3.49
N LEU A 412 -9.42 -6.07 4.06
CA LEU A 412 -10.78 -5.94 4.59
C LEU A 412 -10.83 -5.71 6.11
N VAL A 413 -9.71 -5.47 6.77
CA VAL A 413 -9.64 -4.98 8.15
C VAL A 413 -9.62 -3.44 8.13
N PRO A 414 -10.29 -2.74 9.05
CA PRO A 414 -10.18 -1.28 9.14
C PRO A 414 -8.73 -0.82 9.28
N LYS A 415 -8.35 0.28 8.59
CA LYS A 415 -6.95 0.70 8.43
C LYS A 415 -6.21 0.92 9.75
N TYR A 416 -6.84 1.57 10.74
CA TYR A 416 -6.20 1.79 12.04
C TYR A 416 -5.87 0.47 12.76
N ILE A 417 -6.73 -0.55 12.58
CA ILE A 417 -6.51 -1.89 13.15
C ILE A 417 -5.35 -2.58 12.43
N GLN A 418 -5.32 -2.50 11.09
CA GLN A 418 -4.19 -3.04 10.31
C GLN A 418 -2.87 -2.45 10.79
N LYS A 419 -2.81 -1.12 10.96
CA LYS A 419 -1.63 -0.39 11.41
C LYS A 419 -1.18 -0.82 12.81
N GLU A 420 -2.12 -0.92 13.75
CA GLU A 420 -1.78 -1.33 15.11
C GLU A 420 -1.32 -2.80 15.21
N ILE A 421 -1.93 -3.71 14.45
CA ILE A 421 -1.49 -5.11 14.37
C ILE A 421 -0.03 -5.19 13.93
N ILE A 422 0.36 -4.43 12.92
CA ILE A 422 1.75 -4.39 12.46
C ILE A 422 2.68 -3.77 13.52
N ASN A 423 2.25 -2.69 14.18
CA ASN A 423 3.01 -2.06 15.25
C ASN A 423 3.26 -3.05 16.41
N PHE A 424 2.25 -3.78 16.84
CA PHE A 424 2.38 -4.81 17.89
C PHE A 424 3.27 -5.96 17.45
N PHE A 425 3.14 -6.43 16.20
CA PHE A 425 4.00 -7.46 15.66
C PHE A 425 5.47 -7.02 15.63
N ASN A 426 5.76 -5.82 15.17
CA ASN A 426 7.12 -5.27 15.11
C ASN A 426 7.75 -5.02 16.49
N LYS A 427 6.93 -4.78 17.53
CA LYS A 427 7.37 -4.63 18.93
C LYS A 427 7.54 -5.97 19.67
N GLY A 428 7.14 -7.10 19.05
CA GLY A 428 7.19 -8.40 19.68
C GLY A 428 6.01 -8.71 20.61
N ASP A 429 4.96 -7.87 20.60
CA ASP A 429 3.71 -8.13 21.35
C ASP A 429 2.88 -9.23 20.68
N LEU A 430 3.08 -9.47 19.38
CA LEU A 430 2.49 -10.58 18.61
C LEU A 430 3.58 -11.50 18.09
N ASP A 431 3.37 -12.80 18.19
CA ASP A 431 4.32 -13.84 17.78
C ASP A 431 4.06 -14.33 16.35
N LEU A 432 2.82 -14.25 15.89
CA LEU A 432 2.41 -14.68 14.55
C LEU A 432 1.59 -13.60 13.86
N LEU A 433 1.86 -13.40 12.57
CA LEU A 433 1.06 -12.54 11.70
C LEU A 433 0.53 -13.33 10.51
N VAL A 434 -0.77 -13.56 10.43
CA VAL A 434 -1.39 -14.22 9.27
C VAL A 434 -1.88 -13.17 8.30
N SER A 435 -1.33 -13.17 7.07
CA SER A 435 -1.57 -12.10 6.12
C SER A 435 -1.82 -12.59 4.69
N THR A 436 -2.38 -11.72 3.88
CA THR A 436 -2.54 -11.87 2.43
C THR A 436 -1.47 -11.06 1.69
N THR A 437 -1.63 -10.85 0.38
CA THR A 437 -0.75 -9.97 -0.41
C THR A 437 -0.65 -8.53 0.10
N THR A 438 -1.54 -8.10 0.98
CA THR A 438 -1.41 -6.78 1.63
C THR A 438 -0.11 -6.60 2.41
N ILE A 439 0.54 -7.72 2.80
CA ILE A 439 1.85 -7.65 3.44
C ILE A 439 2.96 -7.22 2.48
N THR A 440 2.79 -7.44 1.18
CA THR A 440 3.76 -7.01 0.16
C THR A 440 3.57 -5.54 -0.22
N GLU A 441 2.36 -5.00 -0.02
CA GLU A 441 2.00 -3.64 -0.41
C GLU A 441 2.23 -2.66 0.75
N GLY A 442 3.50 -2.39 1.08
CA GLY A 442 3.86 -1.26 1.93
C GLY A 442 3.87 -1.48 3.43
N VAL A 443 4.04 -2.70 3.86
CA VAL A 443 4.15 -2.99 5.30
C VAL A 443 5.57 -3.41 5.65
N ASN A 444 6.24 -2.64 6.50
CA ASN A 444 7.53 -3.00 7.06
C ASN A 444 7.34 -3.94 8.27
N THR A 445 7.70 -5.20 8.12
CA THR A 445 7.62 -6.21 9.18
C THR A 445 9.00 -6.73 9.57
N SER A 446 9.17 -7.11 10.84
CA SER A 446 10.43 -7.61 11.41
C SER A 446 10.43 -9.13 11.61
N ALA A 447 9.78 -9.90 10.73
CA ALA A 447 9.75 -11.36 10.84
C ALA A 447 11.05 -12.00 10.35
N LYS A 448 11.55 -13.01 11.08
CA LYS A 448 12.62 -13.86 10.60
C LYS A 448 12.08 -15.00 9.73
N ASN A 449 10.90 -15.52 10.05
CA ASN A 449 10.30 -16.68 9.40
C ASN A 449 9.06 -16.29 8.60
N LEU A 450 8.96 -16.80 7.38
CA LEU A 450 7.78 -16.68 6.53
C LEU A 450 7.28 -18.08 6.15
N ILE A 451 6.03 -18.38 6.46
CA ILE A 451 5.36 -19.64 6.09
C ILE A 451 4.47 -19.37 4.87
N VAL A 452 4.77 -19.98 3.74
CA VAL A 452 4.00 -19.80 2.49
C VAL A 452 3.05 -20.98 2.31
N THR A 453 1.76 -20.69 2.34
CA THR A 453 0.72 -21.74 2.29
C THR A 453 0.26 -22.11 0.90
N ASN A 454 0.45 -21.26 -0.08
CA ASN A 454 0.06 -21.50 -1.47
C ASN A 454 0.75 -20.51 -2.44
N SER A 455 0.68 -20.85 -3.74
CA SER A 455 1.26 -20.13 -4.89
C SER A 455 0.27 -19.19 -5.59
N ARG A 456 -0.81 -18.75 -4.90
CA ARG A 456 -1.88 -17.97 -5.52
C ARG A 456 -2.17 -16.68 -4.77
N LYS A 457 -2.65 -15.69 -5.53
CA LYS A 457 -3.22 -14.44 -5.06
C LYS A 457 -4.70 -14.42 -5.45
N GLY A 458 -5.60 -14.57 -4.47
CA GLY A 458 -7.01 -14.88 -4.77
C GLY A 458 -7.15 -16.17 -5.58
N ASN A 459 -7.65 -16.06 -6.80
CA ASN A 459 -7.82 -17.18 -7.72
C ASN A 459 -6.74 -17.28 -8.81
N LYS A 460 -5.87 -16.26 -8.96
CA LYS A 460 -4.80 -16.23 -9.96
C LYS A 460 -3.49 -16.79 -9.39
N PRO A 461 -2.63 -17.44 -10.21
CA PRO A 461 -1.29 -17.79 -9.80
C PRO A 461 -0.47 -16.52 -9.50
N LEU A 462 0.50 -16.63 -8.59
CA LEU A 462 1.49 -15.58 -8.36
C LEU A 462 2.38 -15.43 -9.60
N LYS A 463 2.84 -14.21 -9.87
CA LYS A 463 3.97 -13.95 -10.75
C LYS A 463 5.28 -14.04 -9.98
N THR A 464 6.41 -14.15 -10.65
CA THR A 464 7.76 -14.20 -10.04
C THR A 464 7.99 -13.01 -9.13
N PHE A 465 7.62 -11.83 -9.59
CA PHE A 465 7.65 -10.59 -8.83
C PHE A 465 6.86 -10.69 -7.50
N ASP A 466 5.61 -11.16 -7.53
CA ASP A 466 4.79 -11.32 -6.32
C ASP A 466 5.46 -12.31 -5.35
N ALA A 467 5.96 -13.44 -5.85
CA ALA A 467 6.60 -14.47 -5.03
C ALA A 467 7.90 -13.96 -4.40
N LYS A 468 8.76 -13.24 -5.15
CA LYS A 468 9.98 -12.61 -4.63
C LYS A 468 9.67 -11.53 -3.59
N ASN A 469 8.63 -10.72 -3.79
CA ASN A 469 8.17 -9.72 -2.82
C ASN A 469 7.64 -10.35 -1.53
N ILE A 470 6.88 -11.45 -1.64
CA ILE A 470 6.42 -12.21 -0.47
C ILE A 470 7.64 -12.77 0.27
N ALA A 471 8.55 -13.47 -0.40
CA ALA A 471 9.78 -13.98 0.19
C ALA A 471 10.65 -12.88 0.82
N GLY A 472 10.63 -11.69 0.22
CA GLY A 472 11.31 -10.50 0.72
C GLY A 472 10.87 -10.04 2.12
N ARG A 473 9.77 -10.57 2.64
CA ARG A 473 9.29 -10.28 4.01
C ARG A 473 9.93 -11.16 5.07
N ALA A 474 10.65 -12.20 4.69
CA ALA A 474 11.47 -13.00 5.59
C ALA A 474 12.83 -12.33 5.78
N GLY A 475 13.18 -12.03 7.02
CA GLY A 475 14.41 -11.29 7.34
C GLY A 475 14.33 -9.82 6.96
N ARG A 476 14.64 -8.95 7.91
CA ARG A 476 14.66 -7.50 7.70
C ARG A 476 16.06 -6.95 7.92
N PHE A 477 16.53 -6.12 7.01
CA PHE A 477 17.78 -5.36 7.17
C PHE A 477 17.76 -4.56 8.48
N LEU A 478 18.88 -4.51 9.17
CA LEU A 478 19.07 -3.95 10.51
C LEU A 478 18.43 -4.76 11.66
N HIS A 479 17.76 -5.88 11.37
CA HIS A 479 17.18 -6.76 12.39
C HIS A 479 17.71 -8.20 12.31
N HIS A 480 17.96 -8.69 11.10
CA HIS A 480 18.34 -10.06 10.84
C HIS A 480 19.44 -10.15 9.76
N PHE A 481 20.35 -11.10 9.91
CA PHE A 481 21.28 -11.46 8.85
C PHE A 481 20.61 -12.35 7.81
N SER A 482 19.76 -13.27 8.25
CA SER A 482 19.05 -14.19 7.36
C SER A 482 17.56 -14.24 7.67
N GLY A 483 16.76 -14.61 6.67
CA GLY A 483 15.36 -14.96 6.78
C GLY A 483 15.09 -16.37 6.28
N ARG A 484 14.08 -17.04 6.84
CA ARG A 484 13.64 -18.38 6.43
C ARG A 484 12.30 -18.31 5.74
N VAL A 485 12.22 -18.84 4.52
CA VAL A 485 10.97 -18.97 3.75
C VAL A 485 10.59 -20.45 3.73
N ILE A 486 9.64 -20.82 4.55
CA ILE A 486 9.17 -22.19 4.75
C ILE A 486 7.97 -22.42 3.84
N VAL A 487 8.12 -23.24 2.81
CA VAL A 487 7.16 -23.38 1.73
C VAL A 487 6.36 -24.68 1.89
N LEU A 488 5.03 -24.54 2.02
CA LEU A 488 4.10 -25.68 2.08
C LEU A 488 3.56 -26.08 0.70
N ASP A 489 3.71 -25.22 -0.30
CA ASP A 489 3.27 -25.42 -1.68
C ASP A 489 4.46 -25.35 -2.64
N LYS A 490 4.83 -26.48 -3.21
CA LYS A 490 6.03 -26.62 -4.06
C LYS A 490 6.03 -25.63 -5.25
N GLU A 491 4.86 -25.36 -5.85
CA GLU A 491 4.74 -24.44 -7.00
C GLU A 491 5.31 -23.04 -6.68
N PHE A 492 5.28 -22.62 -5.43
CA PHE A 492 5.84 -21.32 -5.04
C PHE A 492 7.34 -21.21 -5.29
N LYS A 493 8.08 -22.29 -5.02
CA LYS A 493 9.52 -22.31 -5.28
C LYS A 493 9.81 -22.26 -6.77
N ASP A 494 9.05 -23.01 -7.56
CA ASP A 494 9.21 -23.04 -9.02
C ASP A 494 8.95 -21.64 -9.62
N ILE A 495 8.03 -20.85 -9.05
CA ILE A 495 7.77 -19.47 -9.45
C ILE A 495 8.93 -18.54 -9.07
N ILE A 496 9.46 -18.63 -7.86
CA ILE A 496 10.58 -17.78 -7.41
C ILE A 496 11.84 -18.01 -8.26
N ASP A 497 12.11 -19.24 -8.61
CA ASP A 497 13.28 -19.62 -9.41
C ASP A 497 13.14 -19.21 -10.90
N GLY A 498 11.97 -18.66 -11.29
CA GLY A 498 11.71 -18.10 -12.61
C GLY A 498 12.43 -16.77 -12.87
N ASN A 499 12.41 -16.33 -14.13
CA ASN A 499 12.98 -15.05 -14.52
C ASN A 499 12.18 -13.90 -13.89
N ASP A 500 12.80 -12.72 -13.79
CA ASP A 500 12.10 -11.49 -13.41
C ASP A 500 11.00 -11.17 -14.42
N ASP A 501 9.96 -10.46 -13.96
CA ASP A 501 8.82 -10.15 -14.81
C ASP A 501 9.10 -8.91 -15.67
N GLU A 502 8.73 -8.99 -16.93
CA GLU A 502 8.74 -7.85 -17.85
C GLU A 502 7.57 -6.91 -17.57
N ILE A 503 7.75 -5.62 -17.79
CA ILE A 503 6.68 -4.62 -17.76
C ILE A 503 6.21 -4.35 -19.19
N LYS A 504 4.89 -4.30 -19.38
CA LYS A 504 4.26 -3.85 -20.63
C LYS A 504 3.69 -2.44 -20.42
N HIS A 505 4.03 -1.54 -21.30
CA HIS A 505 3.51 -0.17 -21.28
C HIS A 505 2.69 0.13 -22.53
N LYS A 506 1.40 -0.16 -22.49
CA LYS A 506 0.52 -0.09 -23.66
C LYS A 506 0.52 1.27 -24.39
N ASN A 507 0.79 2.37 -23.70
CA ASN A 507 0.85 3.70 -24.32
C ASN A 507 2.10 3.91 -25.22
N TYR A 508 3.07 2.98 -25.19
CA TYR A 508 4.27 2.97 -26.03
C TYR A 508 4.31 1.78 -26.98
N ASP A 509 3.15 1.20 -27.29
CA ASP A 509 2.97 0.07 -28.20
C ASP A 509 1.81 0.35 -29.15
N ALA A 510 2.09 0.54 -30.44
CA ALA A 510 1.07 0.85 -31.44
C ALA A 510 0.15 -0.33 -31.77
N GLU A 511 0.57 -1.58 -31.46
CA GLU A 511 -0.17 -2.79 -31.80
C GLU A 511 -1.19 -3.19 -30.73
N VAL A 512 -1.06 -2.66 -29.50
CA VAL A 512 -1.95 -2.96 -28.39
C VAL A 512 -3.16 -2.04 -28.40
N GLU A 513 -4.36 -2.62 -28.30
CA GLU A 513 -5.62 -1.87 -28.18
C GLU A 513 -5.60 -0.93 -26.97
N LYS A 514 -6.00 0.32 -27.19
CA LYS A 514 -6.07 1.37 -26.16
C LYS A 514 -7.48 1.48 -25.62
N ASP A 515 -7.59 1.78 -24.32
CA ASP A 515 -8.83 2.26 -23.74
C ASP A 515 -9.07 3.73 -24.11
N GLU A 516 -10.30 4.19 -24.04
CA GLU A 516 -10.65 5.57 -24.39
C GLU A 516 -9.80 6.62 -23.66
N ILE A 517 -9.49 6.39 -22.41
CA ILE A 517 -8.66 7.30 -21.60
C ILE A 517 -7.25 7.41 -22.21
N ASP A 518 -6.71 6.30 -22.67
CA ASP A 518 -5.38 6.25 -23.27
C ASP A 518 -5.28 7.06 -24.57
N TYR A 519 -6.40 7.28 -25.31
CA TYR A 519 -6.38 8.14 -26.51
C TYR A 519 -5.91 9.56 -26.23
N PHE A 520 -6.18 10.07 -25.03
CA PHE A 520 -5.88 11.46 -24.64
C PHE A 520 -4.52 11.63 -23.97
N ILE A 521 -3.89 10.54 -23.53
CA ILE A 521 -2.59 10.56 -22.86
C ILE A 521 -1.47 9.90 -23.67
N THR A 522 -1.79 9.24 -24.80
CA THR A 522 -0.83 8.56 -25.67
C THR A 522 -0.44 9.48 -26.83
N ASP A 523 0.86 9.51 -27.17
CA ASP A 523 1.35 10.20 -28.35
C ASP A 523 0.72 9.57 -29.62
N GLU A 524 0.35 10.40 -30.60
CA GLU A 524 -0.30 9.94 -31.83
C GLU A 524 0.55 8.92 -32.61
N ALA A 525 1.86 8.91 -32.43
CA ALA A 525 2.77 7.91 -33.02
C ALA A 525 2.48 6.48 -32.53
N PHE A 526 1.86 6.33 -31.37
CA PHE A 526 1.50 5.03 -30.77
C PHE A 526 0.00 4.75 -30.78
N LEU A 527 -0.79 5.58 -31.46
CA LEU A 527 -2.22 5.35 -31.70
C LEU A 527 -2.47 4.71 -33.05
N SER A 528 -3.38 3.75 -33.13
CA SER A 528 -3.88 3.25 -34.39
C SER A 528 -4.72 4.30 -35.13
N ARG A 529 -4.93 4.13 -36.42
CA ARG A 529 -5.84 5.01 -37.19
C ARG A 529 -7.26 5.01 -36.63
N GLU A 530 -7.72 3.86 -36.16
CA GLU A 530 -9.03 3.72 -35.52
C GLU A 530 -9.11 4.49 -34.19
N ASP A 531 -8.06 4.44 -33.34
CA ASP A 531 -8.00 5.17 -32.11
C ASP A 531 -8.04 6.69 -32.32
N ILE A 532 -7.30 7.19 -33.33
CA ILE A 532 -7.32 8.60 -33.72
C ILE A 532 -8.72 9.03 -34.20
N GLU A 533 -9.39 8.18 -34.99
CA GLU A 533 -10.75 8.46 -35.44
C GLU A 533 -11.76 8.47 -34.28
N ARG A 534 -11.68 7.51 -33.37
CA ARG A 534 -12.49 7.46 -32.14
C ARG A 534 -12.27 8.69 -31.27
N LYS A 535 -11.01 9.09 -31.04
CA LYS A 535 -10.64 10.33 -30.33
C LYS A 535 -11.30 11.56 -30.95
N ARG A 536 -11.20 11.70 -32.30
CA ARG A 536 -11.80 12.83 -33.03
C ARG A 536 -13.33 12.85 -32.87
N ASN A 537 -13.98 11.71 -32.95
CA ASN A 537 -15.44 11.61 -32.79
C ASN A 537 -15.87 12.04 -31.38
N ILE A 538 -15.14 11.64 -30.34
CA ILE A 538 -15.41 12.04 -28.96
C ILE A 538 -15.26 13.57 -28.80
N LEU A 539 -14.20 14.17 -29.35
CA LEU A 539 -13.98 15.61 -29.33
C LEU A 539 -15.09 16.36 -30.09
N MET A 540 -15.55 15.85 -31.23
CA MET A 540 -16.68 16.43 -31.95
C MET A 540 -17.97 16.41 -31.12
N GLU A 541 -18.25 15.30 -30.42
CA GLU A 541 -19.42 15.20 -29.54
C GLU A 541 -19.33 16.12 -28.31
N GLN A 542 -18.14 16.34 -27.78
CA GLN A 542 -17.86 17.33 -26.72
C GLN A 542 -18.12 18.74 -27.22
N HIS A 543 -17.53 19.15 -28.35
CA HIS A 543 -17.68 20.50 -28.93
C HIS A 543 -19.13 20.80 -29.34
N LYS A 544 -19.87 19.81 -29.86
CA LYS A 544 -21.29 19.94 -30.18
C LYS A 544 -22.15 20.34 -28.96
N ARG A 545 -21.71 19.96 -27.74
CA ARG A 545 -22.36 20.29 -26.48
C ARG A 545 -21.76 21.52 -25.80
N ALA A 546 -20.77 22.14 -26.43
CA ALA A 546 -20.01 23.28 -25.91
C ALA A 546 -19.41 23.04 -24.51
N ILE A 547 -19.01 21.77 -24.22
CA ILE A 547 -18.34 21.44 -22.96
C ILE A 547 -16.87 21.84 -23.04
N PRO A 548 -16.36 22.74 -22.17
CA PRO A 548 -14.96 23.19 -22.20
C PRO A 548 -13.96 22.06 -21.94
N ASP A 549 -12.75 22.20 -22.47
CA ASP A 549 -11.68 21.22 -22.30
C ASP A 549 -11.25 21.10 -20.84
N GLU A 550 -11.27 22.19 -20.07
CA GLU A 550 -10.97 22.23 -18.64
C GLU A 550 -11.93 21.34 -17.83
N ILE A 551 -13.23 21.36 -18.18
CA ILE A 551 -14.23 20.49 -17.54
C ILE A 551 -13.99 19.02 -17.90
N MET A 552 -13.68 18.75 -19.18
CA MET A 552 -13.39 17.38 -19.62
C MET A 552 -12.07 16.86 -19.08
N ALA A 553 -11.12 17.74 -18.79
CA ALA A 553 -9.83 17.39 -18.19
C ALA A 553 -9.93 16.97 -16.72
N MET A 554 -10.98 17.36 -15.98
CA MET A 554 -11.21 16.92 -14.61
C MET A 554 -11.62 15.44 -14.56
N TYR A 555 -11.35 14.75 -13.44
CA TYR A 555 -11.59 13.31 -13.31
C TYR A 555 -10.97 12.50 -14.46
N LYS A 556 -9.66 12.65 -14.66
CA LYS A 556 -8.88 12.10 -15.79
C LYS A 556 -9.00 10.58 -15.96
N VAL A 557 -9.34 9.85 -14.90
CA VAL A 557 -9.54 8.40 -14.93
C VAL A 557 -10.93 7.96 -15.42
N ILE A 558 -11.77 8.92 -15.86
CA ILE A 558 -13.10 8.64 -16.41
C ILE A 558 -13.12 8.92 -17.91
N PRO A 559 -13.62 8.00 -18.75
CA PRO A 559 -13.78 8.23 -20.16
C PRO A 559 -14.59 9.52 -20.47
N HIS A 560 -14.20 10.27 -21.50
CA HIS A 560 -14.92 11.46 -21.95
C HIS A 560 -16.34 11.12 -22.40
N SER A 561 -16.52 9.98 -23.08
CA SER A 561 -17.85 9.49 -23.48
C SER A 561 -18.80 9.29 -22.29
N HIS A 562 -18.27 8.83 -21.14
CA HIS A 562 -19.05 8.68 -19.93
C HIS A 562 -19.48 10.02 -19.33
N LYS A 563 -18.58 11.03 -19.33
CA LYS A 563 -18.89 12.40 -18.87
C LYS A 563 -19.97 13.02 -19.75
N ILE A 564 -19.85 12.89 -21.09
CA ILE A 564 -20.84 13.36 -22.06
C ILE A 564 -22.19 12.68 -21.83
N ALA A 565 -22.23 11.37 -21.63
CA ALA A 565 -23.47 10.64 -21.39
C ALA A 565 -24.17 11.07 -20.09
N VAL A 566 -23.40 11.31 -19.01
CA VAL A 566 -23.95 11.84 -17.75
C VAL A 566 -24.48 13.25 -17.94
N TYR A 567 -23.77 14.13 -18.65
CA TYR A 567 -24.22 15.47 -18.99
C TYR A 567 -25.55 15.43 -19.76
N ASP A 568 -25.65 14.63 -20.81
CA ASP A 568 -26.86 14.46 -21.61
C ASP A 568 -28.04 13.98 -20.75
N ASN A 569 -27.81 13.01 -19.86
CA ASN A 569 -28.83 12.51 -18.95
C ASN A 569 -29.33 13.60 -17.98
N ILE A 570 -28.45 14.49 -17.53
CA ILE A 570 -28.80 15.62 -16.66
C ILE A 570 -29.66 16.63 -17.43
N ILE A 571 -29.22 17.09 -18.61
CA ILE A 571 -29.91 18.07 -19.44
C ILE A 571 -31.30 17.58 -19.86
N ASN A 572 -31.41 16.29 -20.22
CA ASN A 572 -32.68 15.69 -20.63
C ASN A 572 -33.61 15.31 -19.45
N SER A 573 -33.20 15.57 -18.21
CA SER A 573 -33.99 15.24 -17.02
C SER A 573 -35.22 16.12 -16.88
N SER A 574 -36.31 15.53 -16.36
CA SER A 574 -37.54 16.28 -16.08
C SER A 574 -37.36 17.33 -14.96
N ALA A 575 -38.19 18.36 -14.96
CA ALA A 575 -38.22 19.39 -13.89
C ALA A 575 -38.39 18.74 -12.49
N MET A 576 -39.16 17.66 -12.39
CA MET A 576 -39.35 16.91 -11.15
C MET A 576 -38.06 16.24 -10.71
N HIS A 577 -37.25 15.69 -11.62
CA HIS A 577 -35.94 15.12 -11.30
C HIS A 577 -35.00 16.20 -10.76
N HIS A 578 -34.92 17.36 -11.40
CA HIS A 578 -34.13 18.48 -10.92
C HIS A 578 -34.55 18.94 -9.52
N GLN A 579 -35.85 18.95 -9.24
CA GLN A 579 -36.38 19.29 -7.91
C GLN A 579 -35.90 18.26 -6.86
N ARG A 580 -35.95 16.96 -7.17
CA ARG A 580 -35.48 15.91 -6.28
C ARG A 580 -33.96 15.98 -6.02
N ILE A 581 -33.16 16.28 -7.05
CA ILE A 581 -31.73 16.51 -6.92
C ILE A 581 -31.44 17.67 -6.00
N ARG A 582 -32.12 18.83 -6.18
CA ARG A 582 -31.95 19.99 -5.30
C ARG A 582 -32.34 19.71 -3.85
N LYS A 583 -33.35 18.88 -3.63
CA LYS A 583 -33.77 18.45 -2.28
C LYS A 583 -32.67 17.57 -1.64
N LEU A 584 -32.09 16.65 -2.41
CA LEU A 584 -30.95 15.83 -1.96
C LEU A 584 -29.76 16.72 -1.57
N ILE A 585 -29.34 17.63 -2.47
CA ILE A 585 -28.21 18.53 -2.22
C ILE A 585 -28.42 19.33 -0.94
N LYS A 586 -29.64 19.90 -0.75
CA LYS A 586 -29.99 20.63 0.47
C LYS A 586 -29.88 19.75 1.72
N ALA A 587 -30.39 18.51 1.67
CA ALA A 587 -30.37 17.59 2.80
C ALA A 587 -28.93 17.16 3.18
N ILE A 588 -28.07 16.91 2.18
CA ILE A 588 -26.65 16.58 2.38
C ILE A 588 -25.91 17.76 3.01
N ASN A 589 -26.07 18.97 2.43
CA ASN A 589 -25.30 20.14 2.88
C ASN A 589 -25.74 20.65 4.25
N SER A 590 -27.00 20.44 4.65
CA SER A 590 -27.50 20.85 5.97
C SER A 590 -27.21 19.84 7.09
N GLN A 591 -27.47 18.56 6.86
CA GLN A 591 -27.49 17.55 7.93
C GLN A 591 -26.79 16.22 7.55
N MET A 592 -26.10 16.13 6.43
CA MET A 592 -25.56 14.89 5.85
C MET A 592 -26.62 13.79 5.73
N PHE A 593 -27.87 14.19 5.46
CA PHE A 593 -28.99 13.26 5.33
C PHE A 593 -29.18 12.83 3.88
N LEU A 594 -29.36 11.53 3.65
CA LEU A 594 -29.59 10.96 2.32
C LEU A 594 -31.10 10.99 1.98
N ASP A 595 -31.52 11.91 1.12
CA ASP A 595 -32.88 11.87 0.55
C ASP A 595 -32.97 10.73 -0.48
N PHE A 596 -33.73 9.69 -0.19
CA PHE A 596 -33.79 8.46 -0.99
C PHE A 596 -34.28 8.68 -2.42
N GLU A 597 -35.30 9.53 -2.59
CA GLU A 597 -35.84 9.84 -3.92
C GLU A 597 -34.83 10.58 -4.79
N GLY A 598 -34.22 11.62 -4.22
CA GLY A 598 -33.20 12.40 -4.93
C GLY A 598 -31.97 11.57 -5.25
N PHE A 599 -31.48 10.75 -4.30
CA PHE A 599 -30.33 9.91 -4.53
C PHE A 599 -30.62 8.79 -5.56
N GLN A 600 -31.82 8.23 -5.57
CA GLN A 600 -32.25 7.27 -6.61
C GLN A 600 -32.23 7.91 -8.01
N VAL A 601 -32.63 9.16 -8.14
CA VAL A 601 -32.54 9.90 -9.42
C VAL A 601 -31.08 10.03 -9.84
N VAL A 602 -30.19 10.44 -8.93
CA VAL A 602 -28.76 10.58 -9.21
C VAL A 602 -28.15 9.24 -9.66
N LEU A 603 -28.45 8.13 -8.95
CA LEU A 603 -28.02 6.81 -9.35
C LEU A 603 -28.46 6.45 -10.78
N ASN A 604 -29.69 6.73 -11.15
CA ASN A 604 -30.23 6.42 -12.48
C ASN A 604 -29.54 7.24 -13.59
N LEU A 605 -29.07 8.46 -13.30
CA LEU A 605 -28.40 9.33 -14.28
C LEU A 605 -27.04 8.81 -14.70
N PHE A 606 -26.27 8.25 -13.78
CA PHE A 606 -24.95 7.70 -14.11
C PHE A 606 -24.93 6.16 -14.26
N ARG A 607 -26.02 5.44 -13.89
CA ARG A 607 -26.09 3.98 -14.03
C ARG A 607 -25.65 3.43 -15.41
N PRO A 608 -26.02 4.06 -16.52
CA PRO A 608 -25.61 3.56 -17.85
C PRO A 608 -24.11 3.50 -18.09
N VAL A 609 -23.31 4.33 -17.41
CA VAL A 609 -21.85 4.42 -17.56
C VAL A 609 -21.09 3.65 -16.49
N VAL A 610 -21.77 2.99 -15.55
CA VAL A 610 -21.13 2.16 -14.54
C VAL A 610 -20.64 0.87 -15.15
N THR A 611 -19.34 0.59 -15.03
CA THR A 611 -18.69 -0.61 -15.57
C THR A 611 -18.57 -1.75 -14.56
N SER A 612 -18.47 -1.41 -13.24
CA SER A 612 -18.38 -2.39 -12.17
C SER A 612 -19.66 -3.21 -12.02
N GLU A 613 -19.58 -4.53 -12.29
CA GLU A 613 -20.72 -5.44 -12.11
C GLU A 613 -21.28 -5.44 -10.68
N LYS A 614 -20.39 -5.30 -9.68
CA LYS A 614 -20.79 -5.24 -8.27
C LYS A 614 -21.63 -4.00 -7.99
N LEU A 615 -21.17 -2.82 -8.44
CA LEU A 615 -21.89 -1.57 -8.27
C LEU A 615 -23.20 -1.59 -9.07
N GLN A 616 -23.19 -2.12 -10.30
CA GLN A 616 -24.40 -2.32 -11.11
C GLN A 616 -25.44 -3.13 -10.35
N ARG A 617 -25.06 -4.28 -9.79
CA ARG A 617 -25.97 -5.12 -9.00
C ARG A 617 -26.59 -4.39 -7.81
N LEU A 618 -25.78 -3.61 -7.07
CA LEU A 618 -26.26 -2.83 -5.93
C LEU A 618 -27.22 -1.68 -6.33
N ILE A 619 -27.10 -1.16 -7.55
CA ILE A 619 -28.01 -0.14 -8.11
C ILE A 619 -29.27 -0.81 -8.64
N ASP A 620 -29.17 -1.93 -9.34
CA ASP A 620 -30.29 -2.58 -10.02
C ASP A 620 -31.21 -3.37 -9.06
N TYR A 621 -30.62 -3.99 -8.01
CA TYR A 621 -31.43 -4.65 -6.99
C TYR A 621 -32.20 -3.62 -6.15
N LYS A 622 -33.51 -3.83 -6.01
CA LYS A 622 -34.40 -2.96 -5.24
C LYS A 622 -34.83 -3.64 -3.93
N ALA A 623 -34.85 -2.86 -2.88
CA ALA A 623 -35.41 -3.24 -1.58
C ALA A 623 -36.57 -2.32 -1.24
N THR A 624 -37.54 -2.87 -0.48
CA THR A 624 -38.76 -2.15 -0.10
C THR A 624 -38.60 -1.51 1.28
N VAL A 625 -38.97 -0.25 1.42
CA VAL A 625 -39.06 0.43 2.73
C VAL A 625 -40.16 -0.23 3.56
N THR A 626 -39.81 -0.79 4.72
CA THR A 626 -40.74 -1.54 5.55
C THR A 626 -41.47 -0.68 6.59
N LYS A 627 -40.94 0.52 6.95
CA LYS A 627 -41.50 1.38 8.01
C LYS A 627 -41.40 2.86 7.62
N GLY A 628 -42.28 3.70 8.21
CA GLY A 628 -42.25 5.14 8.05
C GLY A 628 -43.14 5.67 6.93
N LYS A 629 -43.03 6.98 6.62
CA LYS A 629 -43.86 7.69 5.62
C LYS A 629 -43.76 7.12 4.21
N ASN A 630 -42.62 6.51 3.87
CA ASN A 630 -42.31 5.95 2.55
C ASN A 630 -42.49 4.41 2.51
N ALA A 631 -43.19 3.82 3.48
CA ALA A 631 -43.44 2.38 3.50
C ALA A 631 -44.08 1.91 2.18
N GLY A 632 -43.56 0.81 1.60
CA GLY A 632 -43.98 0.31 0.30
C GLY A 632 -43.16 0.82 -0.90
N SER A 633 -42.43 1.94 -0.76
CA SER A 633 -41.53 2.43 -1.83
C SER A 633 -40.33 1.51 -2.01
N GLN A 634 -39.85 1.39 -3.25
CA GLN A 634 -38.69 0.59 -3.62
C GLN A 634 -37.51 1.47 -4.06
N TYR A 635 -36.34 1.23 -3.46
CA TYR A 635 -35.09 1.89 -3.82
C TYR A 635 -33.96 0.87 -4.01
N SER A 636 -32.90 1.28 -4.69
CA SER A 636 -31.70 0.47 -4.86
C SER A 636 -31.12 0.06 -3.50
N VAL A 637 -30.61 -1.17 -3.39
CA VAL A 637 -30.00 -1.69 -2.14
C VAL A 637 -28.88 -0.78 -1.66
N ILE A 638 -28.09 -0.18 -2.58
CA ILE A 638 -27.02 0.75 -2.23
C ILE A 638 -27.53 2.00 -1.47
N VAL A 639 -28.78 2.42 -1.69
CA VAL A 639 -29.38 3.58 -0.96
C VAL A 639 -29.49 3.25 0.53
N PHE A 640 -29.94 2.04 0.87
CA PHE A 640 -30.07 1.59 2.26
C PHE A 640 -28.70 1.37 2.92
N MET A 641 -27.77 0.74 2.20
CA MET A 641 -26.43 0.52 2.70
C MET A 641 -25.69 1.83 2.97
N LEU A 642 -25.76 2.78 2.03
CA LEU A 642 -25.17 4.11 2.19
C LEU A 642 -25.84 4.89 3.33
N SER A 643 -27.16 4.86 3.44
CA SER A 643 -27.89 5.51 4.53
C SER A 643 -27.48 4.98 5.91
N SER A 644 -27.28 3.65 6.03
CA SER A 644 -26.81 3.04 7.26
C SER A 644 -25.36 3.44 7.59
N TYR A 645 -24.51 3.55 6.58
CA TYR A 645 -23.14 4.05 6.73
C TYR A 645 -23.10 5.52 7.15
N LEU A 646 -23.87 6.39 6.51
CA LEU A 646 -23.91 7.81 6.85
C LEU A 646 -24.45 8.08 8.26
N LYS A 647 -25.36 7.21 8.75
CA LYS A 647 -25.97 7.32 10.08
C LYS A 647 -25.06 6.85 11.20
N SER A 648 -24.34 5.75 11.03
CA SER A 648 -23.62 5.05 12.10
C SER A 648 -22.28 4.48 11.65
N GLY A 649 -21.68 5.04 10.59
CA GLY A 649 -20.37 4.68 10.10
C GLY A 649 -20.23 3.18 9.78
N PHE A 650 -19.06 2.65 10.11
CA PHE A 650 -18.72 1.24 9.90
C PHE A 650 -19.67 0.30 10.64
N HIS A 651 -19.97 0.62 11.89
CA HIS A 651 -20.88 -0.20 12.73
C HIS A 651 -22.27 -0.31 12.09
N GLY A 652 -22.84 0.80 11.60
CA GLY A 652 -24.14 0.79 10.91
C GLY A 652 -24.14 -0.05 9.63
N SER A 653 -23.03 -0.07 8.90
CA SER A 653 -22.86 -0.92 7.73
C SER A 653 -22.85 -2.40 8.09
N VAL A 654 -22.10 -2.80 9.14
CA VAL A 654 -22.08 -4.20 9.64
C VAL A 654 -23.46 -4.61 10.13
N GLN A 655 -24.11 -3.76 10.93
CA GLN A 655 -25.46 -4.04 11.44
C GLN A 655 -26.45 -4.27 10.31
N TYR A 656 -26.42 -3.46 9.25
CA TYR A 656 -27.26 -3.64 8.07
C TYR A 656 -27.06 -5.03 7.43
N ILE A 657 -25.80 -5.47 7.27
CA ILE A 657 -25.49 -6.79 6.71
C ILE A 657 -26.00 -7.91 7.64
N VAL A 658 -25.74 -7.79 8.95
CA VAL A 658 -26.22 -8.76 9.95
C VAL A 658 -27.73 -8.90 9.91
N GLU A 659 -28.48 -7.81 9.89
CA GLU A 659 -29.94 -7.83 9.88
C GLU A 659 -30.54 -8.43 8.60
N ASN A 660 -29.88 -8.26 7.46
CA ASN A 660 -30.40 -8.66 6.16
C ASN A 660 -29.85 -10.01 5.65
N LYS A 661 -28.64 -10.43 6.04
CA LYS A 661 -27.97 -11.62 5.50
C LYS A 661 -27.70 -12.73 6.53
N THR A 662 -27.78 -12.47 7.82
CA THR A 662 -27.65 -13.52 8.83
C THR A 662 -28.98 -14.35 8.99
N LYS A 663 -30.09 -13.83 8.48
CA LYS A 663 -31.35 -14.56 8.45
C LYS A 663 -31.33 -15.51 7.26
N GLN A 664 -31.68 -16.78 7.51
CA GLN A 664 -31.83 -17.78 6.47
C GLN A 664 -32.98 -17.38 5.54
N THR A 665 -32.65 -16.93 4.31
CA THR A 665 -33.65 -16.42 3.36
C THR A 665 -34.19 -17.47 2.42
N LYS A 666 -33.45 -18.58 2.20
CA LYS A 666 -33.84 -19.71 1.37
C LYS A 666 -33.50 -21.05 2.05
N LYS A 667 -34.25 -22.11 1.75
CA LYS A 667 -33.95 -23.47 2.25
C LYS A 667 -32.58 -23.91 1.68
N GLY A 668 -31.57 -24.01 2.54
CA GLY A 668 -30.19 -24.39 2.18
C GLY A 668 -29.15 -23.29 2.36
N ASP A 669 -29.53 -22.00 2.50
CA ASP A 669 -28.62 -20.94 2.81
C ASP A 669 -28.21 -21.00 4.29
N ARG A 670 -26.88 -20.96 4.56
CA ARG A 670 -26.41 -20.77 5.94
C ARG A 670 -26.40 -19.27 6.29
N PRO A 671 -26.71 -18.90 7.54
CA PRO A 671 -26.56 -17.52 8.00
C PRO A 671 -25.09 -17.05 7.90
N TYR A 672 -24.88 -15.76 7.66
CA TYR A 672 -23.54 -15.18 7.74
C TYR A 672 -23.04 -15.22 9.18
N THR A 673 -21.74 -15.50 9.33
CA THR A 673 -21.03 -15.27 10.59
C THR A 673 -20.74 -13.78 10.74
N ILE A 674 -20.43 -13.34 11.95
CA ILE A 674 -20.01 -11.93 12.16
C ILE A 674 -18.74 -11.59 11.36
N ASP A 675 -17.78 -12.53 11.27
CA ASP A 675 -16.56 -12.36 10.47
C ASP A 675 -16.89 -12.09 8.99
N GLU A 676 -17.88 -12.81 8.42
CA GLU A 676 -18.34 -12.60 7.05
C GLU A 676 -19.07 -11.27 6.87
N ALA A 677 -19.88 -10.87 7.84
CA ALA A 677 -20.59 -9.59 7.79
C ALA A 677 -19.63 -8.40 7.87
N ILE A 678 -18.62 -8.48 8.71
CA ILE A 678 -17.56 -7.46 8.82
C ILE A 678 -16.76 -7.37 7.52
N ARG A 679 -16.36 -8.50 6.92
CA ARG A 679 -15.64 -8.48 5.63
C ARG A 679 -16.48 -7.88 4.51
N GLU A 680 -17.76 -8.22 4.42
CA GLU A 680 -18.64 -7.66 3.39
C GLU A 680 -18.86 -6.17 3.58
N SER A 681 -19.01 -5.70 4.83
CA SER A 681 -19.11 -4.28 5.15
C SER A 681 -17.83 -3.53 4.81
N SER A 682 -16.67 -4.11 5.13
CA SER A 682 -15.37 -3.55 4.78
C SER A 682 -15.19 -3.42 3.26
N ASP A 683 -15.52 -4.48 2.51
CA ASP A 683 -15.44 -4.47 1.05
C ASP A 683 -16.43 -3.45 0.44
N PHE A 684 -17.63 -3.34 0.99
CA PHE A 684 -18.58 -2.30 0.59
C PHE A 684 -18.01 -0.90 0.82
N ILE A 685 -17.46 -0.62 2.01
CA ILE A 685 -16.95 0.71 2.35
C ILE A 685 -15.66 1.03 1.58
N PHE A 686 -14.67 0.13 1.61
CA PHE A 686 -13.33 0.44 1.08
C PHE A 686 -13.25 0.30 -0.44
N SER A 687 -14.00 -0.62 -1.04
CA SER A 687 -14.00 -0.86 -2.48
C SER A 687 -15.15 -0.13 -3.17
N THR A 688 -16.39 -0.33 -2.70
CA THR A 688 -17.57 0.20 -3.41
C THR A 688 -17.83 1.67 -3.11
N LEU A 689 -17.90 2.09 -1.83
CA LEU A 689 -18.19 3.49 -1.51
C LEU A 689 -17.03 4.41 -1.81
N LYS A 690 -15.88 4.17 -1.18
CA LYS A 690 -14.73 5.10 -1.24
C LYS A 690 -14.07 5.16 -2.61
N TYR A 691 -14.22 4.14 -3.42
CA TYR A 691 -13.53 4.05 -4.69
C TYR A 691 -14.47 4.17 -5.89
N GLN A 692 -15.44 3.25 -6.02
CA GLN A 692 -16.28 3.22 -7.20
C GLN A 692 -17.41 4.27 -7.17
N LEU A 693 -18.13 4.37 -6.06
CA LEU A 693 -19.27 5.29 -5.97
C LEU A 693 -18.82 6.76 -5.99
N VAL A 694 -17.75 7.11 -5.26
CA VAL A 694 -17.17 8.47 -5.25
C VAL A 694 -16.81 8.92 -6.66
N LYS A 695 -16.20 8.05 -7.46
CA LYS A 695 -15.85 8.31 -8.86
C LYS A 695 -17.06 8.76 -9.69
N TYR A 696 -18.15 7.98 -9.72
CA TYR A 696 -19.33 8.31 -10.51
C TYR A 696 -20.13 9.46 -9.93
N LEU A 697 -20.21 9.59 -8.61
CA LEU A 697 -20.81 10.75 -7.95
C LEU A 697 -20.02 12.02 -8.22
N GLY A 698 -18.69 11.93 -8.30
CA GLY A 698 -17.83 13.07 -8.65
C GLY A 698 -18.10 13.55 -10.08
N VAL A 699 -18.18 12.62 -11.05
CA VAL A 699 -18.57 12.98 -12.44
C VAL A 699 -19.96 13.56 -12.50
N PHE A 700 -20.92 12.96 -11.80
CA PHE A 700 -22.28 13.53 -11.71
C PHE A 700 -22.24 14.96 -11.16
N ASN A 701 -21.52 15.18 -10.06
CA ASN A 701 -21.41 16.48 -9.41
C ASN A 701 -20.80 17.54 -10.35
N LEU A 702 -19.70 17.19 -11.02
CA LEU A 702 -19.03 18.03 -12.00
C LEU A 702 -19.98 18.42 -13.14
N MET A 703 -20.60 17.42 -13.80
CA MET A 703 -21.47 17.65 -14.94
C MET A 703 -22.78 18.36 -14.53
N TYR A 704 -23.30 18.11 -13.34
CA TYR A 704 -24.46 18.82 -12.79
C TYR A 704 -24.15 20.31 -12.52
N LYS A 705 -23.04 20.59 -11.84
CA LYS A 705 -22.62 21.98 -11.58
C LYS A 705 -22.40 22.73 -12.90
N TYR A 706 -21.73 22.11 -13.87
CA TYR A 706 -21.52 22.70 -15.19
C TYR A 706 -22.85 22.93 -15.93
N ALA A 707 -23.77 21.97 -15.97
CA ALA A 707 -25.04 22.07 -16.64
C ALA A 707 -25.91 23.22 -16.04
N ILE A 708 -25.94 23.37 -14.72
CA ILE A 708 -26.70 24.43 -14.03
C ILE A 708 -26.01 25.78 -14.20
N SER A 709 -24.69 25.88 -14.10
CA SER A 709 -23.89 27.07 -14.34
C SER A 709 -24.14 27.63 -15.75
N SER A 710 -23.98 26.77 -16.75
CA SER A 710 -24.20 27.12 -18.16
C SER A 710 -25.66 27.55 -18.46
N SER A 711 -26.65 26.85 -17.87
CA SER A 711 -28.07 27.17 -18.09
C SER A 711 -28.50 28.45 -17.43
N ASN A 712 -27.89 28.83 -16.31
CA ASN A 712 -28.24 30.03 -15.53
C ASN A 712 -27.29 31.22 -15.74
N ASN A 713 -26.20 31.00 -16.49
CA ASN A 713 -25.10 31.95 -16.70
C ASN A 713 -24.52 32.49 -15.38
N VAL A 714 -24.23 31.59 -14.44
CA VAL A 714 -23.58 31.84 -13.15
C VAL A 714 -22.25 31.08 -13.07
N ASP A 715 -21.37 31.52 -12.16
CA ASP A 715 -20.11 30.79 -11.94
C ASP A 715 -20.40 29.39 -11.41
N MET A 716 -19.59 28.43 -11.86
CA MET A 716 -19.71 27.01 -11.42
C MET A 716 -19.43 26.83 -9.92
N GLU A 717 -18.63 27.70 -9.32
CA GLU A 717 -18.36 27.71 -7.88
C GLU A 717 -19.59 28.14 -7.05
N GLU A 718 -20.46 28.95 -7.61
CA GLU A 718 -21.70 29.35 -6.96
C GLU A 718 -22.79 28.28 -6.99
N VAL A 719 -22.61 27.25 -7.82
CA VAL A 719 -23.57 26.14 -7.93
C VAL A 719 -23.36 25.12 -6.81
N SER A 720 -24.35 25.00 -5.93
CA SER A 720 -24.32 23.96 -4.87
C SER A 720 -24.38 22.54 -5.47
N GLY A 721 -23.50 21.68 -5.02
CA GLY A 721 -23.41 20.27 -5.40
C GLY A 721 -23.44 19.33 -4.19
N ILE A 722 -23.02 18.10 -4.43
CA ILE A 722 -22.88 17.04 -3.40
C ILE A 722 -21.43 16.94 -2.88
N ASP A 723 -20.65 18.01 -2.96
CA ASP A 723 -19.22 18.05 -2.60
C ASP A 723 -18.98 17.52 -1.17
N ARG A 724 -19.84 17.93 -0.22
CA ARG A 724 -19.74 17.47 1.17
C ARG A 724 -19.95 15.96 1.31
N LEU A 725 -20.81 15.34 0.50
CA LEU A 725 -20.97 13.87 0.47
C LEU A 725 -19.72 13.20 -0.08
N LEU A 726 -19.13 13.75 -1.13
CA LEU A 726 -17.90 13.20 -1.73
C LEU A 726 -16.78 13.16 -0.70
N LEU A 727 -16.54 14.26 0.03
CA LEU A 727 -15.56 14.31 1.13
C LEU A 727 -15.86 13.26 2.22
N LYS A 728 -17.13 13.18 2.66
CA LYS A 728 -17.53 12.20 3.68
C LYS A 728 -17.33 10.75 3.22
N LEU A 729 -17.55 10.45 1.96
CA LEU A 729 -17.33 9.10 1.42
C LEU A 729 -15.85 8.79 1.27
N GLU A 730 -15.04 9.74 0.83
CA GLU A 730 -13.60 9.54 0.61
C GLU A 730 -12.83 9.43 1.93
N TYR A 731 -13.02 10.39 2.85
CA TYR A 731 -12.24 10.52 4.08
C TYR A 731 -12.98 10.03 5.34
N ASN A 732 -14.27 9.73 5.28
CA ASN A 732 -15.15 9.58 6.43
C ASN A 732 -15.25 10.83 7.32
N ALA A 733 -14.79 11.98 6.82
CA ALA A 733 -14.76 13.28 7.47
C ALA A 733 -14.98 14.40 6.45
N THR A 734 -15.43 15.56 6.92
CA THR A 734 -15.65 16.75 6.08
C THR A 734 -14.75 17.92 6.49
N THR A 735 -14.36 17.99 7.77
CA THR A 735 -13.41 18.99 8.27
C THR A 735 -11.97 18.65 7.85
N GLU A 736 -11.09 19.64 7.75
CA GLU A 736 -9.68 19.40 7.40
C GLU A 736 -8.98 18.51 8.41
N LYS A 737 -9.05 18.84 9.71
CA LYS A 737 -8.48 17.99 10.78
C LYS A 737 -9.04 16.57 10.78
N GLY A 738 -10.35 16.43 10.56
CA GLY A 738 -11.00 15.11 10.44
C GLY A 738 -10.46 14.30 9.27
N ARG A 739 -10.22 14.93 8.10
CA ARG A 739 -9.62 14.28 6.92
C ARG A 739 -8.18 13.85 7.15
N LEU A 740 -7.36 14.71 7.75
CA LEU A 740 -5.98 14.38 8.12
C LEU A 740 -5.94 13.24 9.16
N ALA A 741 -6.80 13.28 10.17
CA ALA A 741 -6.94 12.21 11.17
C ALA A 741 -7.38 10.89 10.53
N SER A 742 -8.28 10.93 9.55
CA SER A 742 -8.70 9.75 8.78
C SER A 742 -7.54 9.12 7.99
N ASP A 743 -6.70 9.94 7.39
CA ASP A 743 -5.50 9.47 6.66
C ASP A 743 -4.44 8.88 7.60
N TYR A 744 -4.27 9.48 8.76
CA TYR A 744 -3.41 8.92 9.81
C TYR A 744 -3.91 7.54 10.28
N GLY A 745 -5.20 7.29 10.20
CA GLY A 745 -5.84 6.04 10.62
C GLY A 745 -6.17 6.04 12.10
N VAL A 746 -7.32 6.61 12.45
CA VAL A 746 -7.84 6.70 13.82
C VAL A 746 -9.19 6.00 13.96
N PRO A 747 -9.58 5.64 15.20
CA PRO A 747 -10.94 5.21 15.51
C PRO A 747 -12.00 6.25 15.15
N SER A 748 -13.22 5.78 14.83
CA SER A 748 -14.33 6.65 14.41
C SER A 748 -14.70 7.73 15.41
N LYS A 749 -14.61 7.47 16.73
CA LYS A 749 -14.90 8.49 17.75
C LYS A 749 -13.96 9.70 17.69
N LEU A 750 -12.70 9.49 17.30
CA LEU A 750 -11.78 10.61 17.09
C LEU A 750 -12.17 11.42 15.85
N LEU A 751 -12.64 10.76 14.79
CA LEU A 751 -13.15 11.46 13.61
C LEU A 751 -14.38 12.30 13.97
N ASP A 752 -15.32 11.72 14.73
CA ASP A 752 -16.53 12.43 15.19
C ASP A 752 -16.16 13.64 16.05
N TYR A 753 -15.14 13.54 16.92
CA TYR A 753 -14.62 14.66 17.70
C TYR A 753 -14.17 15.85 16.82
N TYR A 754 -13.40 15.60 15.76
CA TYR A 754 -12.97 16.64 14.83
C TYR A 754 -14.07 17.14 13.88
N GLU A 755 -15.13 16.37 13.70
CA GLU A 755 -16.31 16.77 12.91
C GLU A 755 -17.30 17.65 13.71
N ASP A 756 -17.45 17.38 15.02
CA ASP A 756 -18.47 18.00 15.90
C ASP A 756 -17.95 19.23 16.66
N GLY A 757 -16.79 19.77 16.26
CA GLY A 757 -16.26 21.05 16.77
C GLY A 757 -15.39 20.93 18.03
N GLU A 758 -14.68 19.81 18.20
CA GLU A 758 -13.61 19.63 19.17
C GLU A 758 -14.07 19.89 20.64
N ASN A 759 -15.18 19.28 21.05
CA ASN A 759 -15.74 19.52 22.37
C ASN A 759 -14.97 18.75 23.45
N GLU A 760 -14.34 19.46 24.39
CA GLU A 760 -13.54 18.85 25.50
C GLU A 760 -14.32 17.83 26.35
N THR A 761 -15.66 17.91 26.39
CA THR A 761 -16.47 16.94 27.13
C THR A 761 -16.42 15.54 26.51
N ASP A 762 -16.17 15.45 25.20
CA ASP A 762 -16.12 14.18 24.48
C ASP A 762 -14.82 13.40 24.77
N LEU A 763 -13.74 14.10 25.12
CA LEU A 763 -12.49 13.49 25.55
C LEU A 763 -12.64 12.60 26.77
N LYS A 764 -13.62 12.91 27.67
CA LYS A 764 -13.90 12.09 28.86
C LYS A 764 -14.51 10.73 28.51
N ASN A 765 -15.03 10.60 27.32
CA ASN A 765 -15.65 9.37 26.81
C ASN A 765 -14.67 8.48 26.05
N PHE A 766 -13.42 8.94 25.84
CA PHE A 766 -12.40 8.17 25.16
C PHE A 766 -11.84 7.09 26.08
N ASP A 767 -11.63 5.90 25.52
CA ASP A 767 -10.87 4.86 26.20
C ASP A 767 -9.36 5.15 26.15
N GLN A 768 -8.55 4.33 26.85
CA GLN A 768 -7.10 4.55 26.93
C GLN A 768 -6.40 4.48 25.58
N PHE A 769 -6.88 3.65 24.67
CA PHE A 769 -6.34 3.56 23.29
C PHE A 769 -6.69 4.82 22.49
N GLU A 770 -7.94 5.26 22.55
CA GLU A 770 -8.42 6.48 21.88
C GLU A 770 -7.68 7.72 22.38
N LEU A 771 -7.49 7.87 23.71
CA LEU A 771 -6.70 8.96 24.29
C LEU A 771 -5.25 8.97 23.82
N LYS A 772 -4.62 7.80 23.73
CA LYS A 772 -3.26 7.70 23.21
C LYS A 772 -3.19 8.17 21.76
N LYS A 773 -4.14 7.76 20.92
CA LYS A 773 -4.21 8.16 19.51
C LYS A 773 -4.49 9.66 19.37
N PHE A 774 -5.38 10.18 20.17
CA PHE A 774 -5.65 11.61 20.24
C PHE A 774 -4.36 12.41 20.50
N ASN A 775 -3.62 12.06 21.56
CA ASN A 775 -2.36 12.76 21.90
C ASN A 775 -1.31 12.65 20.76
N GLN A 776 -1.24 11.53 20.06
CA GLN A 776 -0.34 11.37 18.92
C GLN A 776 -0.68 12.32 17.77
N ILE A 777 -1.98 12.48 17.45
CA ILE A 777 -2.43 13.35 16.37
C ILE A 777 -2.33 14.83 16.76
N GLU A 778 -2.73 15.20 17.98
CA GLU A 778 -2.58 16.57 18.46
C GLU A 778 -1.11 17.02 18.44
N ALA A 779 -0.18 16.13 18.75
CA ALA A 779 1.24 16.41 18.59
C ALA A 779 1.65 16.70 17.12
N ILE A 780 0.91 16.21 16.14
CA ILE A 780 1.12 16.51 14.71
C ILE A 780 0.44 17.84 14.33
N PHE A 781 -0.79 18.09 14.81
CA PHE A 781 -1.57 19.28 14.45
C PHE A 781 -1.08 20.57 15.14
N ASN A 782 -0.51 20.45 16.34
CA ASN A 782 0.01 21.59 17.11
C ASN A 782 1.45 21.99 16.75
N LYS A 783 2.00 21.39 15.74
CA LYS A 783 3.31 21.66 15.22
C LYS A 783 3.23 22.36 13.88
#